data_454a32896dad9081063b50ef8dc60504
#
_entry.id   454a32896dad9081063b50ef8dc60504
#
_cell.length_a   1.000
_cell.length_b   1.000
_cell.length_c   1.000
_cell.angle_alpha   90.00
_cell.angle_beta   90.00
_cell.angle_gamma   90.00
#
_symmetry.space_group_name_H-M   'P 1'
#
loop_
_entity.id
_entity.type
_entity.pdbx_description
1 polymer ?
#
loop_
_entity_poly.entity_id
_entity_poly.type
_entity_poly.pdbx_seq_one_letter_code
_entity_poly.pdbx_strand_id
1 'polypeptide(L)'
;SAVSVGLALAVIGASVGVYMSYINKYEPIASPTSLAYTKSNSQKEFVKNADFYVSVNGDDNGDGTLEKPFQTIQRAQQAVREAIANSDESKASITVAIMAGTYYETGIAFDERDSSKSTSVTYTSYGDGEVILCGGKILTIADFSAVNGETAKRLSSQAADKVKMIDLKKHGLTKSDYGKIKATGGFNTEEYYDDAATENPCELFFNDKRMTVARYPNDSYITVGKVSDIGDCYEPNAPAPTDESWLERRNQRGGTFALDKDTYSRVKSWQNTDDLWAFGYFYWDWADMSTPIKSINDDKTITTEYCSKYGFKEGGYYYFFNVLEELDTPGEYYIDRDNGILYFYPPDENENSKIMLSTSNENIISITEKASNITISDITLQSTRSDALNIAGENCKIVNCTVKNAAECGINVSGKNNLVENCEVAFIGKDAVVLSGGSAEGFVYGNNTVTDNSLHDYGEIQKTYISGVNLSGIGNTVSHNEIYNAPHMGVYYTGNENVVEYNYIHDVVLQSSDAGAIYTGYSYSTYGNVVRYNCISNIGSGTFTPSGIYFDDNSSGQTAYGNVLINIPGYAFLIGRGRDNMIENNLVINAGKQIIYDDRAYDGYHNDGWYAKNCKTPDSRLWQLMNEAKEFNASIGNKYDGIERMHQDYAREEDDGFAVNPSGSSIQNNIIISKQNKVGEIAKTVKKYSVVENNQTFTLNGAKSSFEDYENGDYRIKADSKISKKCPDFKEIPFNEIGRK
;
A
#
# COMPACT_ATOMS: atom_id res chain seq x y z
N SER A 1 -15.75 16.32 -20.84
CA SER A 1 -17.14 16.08 -21.23
C SER A 1 -17.70 14.95 -20.38
N ALA A 2 -18.54 15.34 -19.44
CA ALA A 2 -19.34 14.43 -18.65
C ALA A 2 -20.35 13.70 -19.53
N VAL A 3 -20.30 12.38 -19.60
CA VAL A 3 -21.46 11.49 -19.80
C VAL A 3 -21.00 10.05 -19.58
N SER A 4 -21.71 9.38 -18.71
CA SER A 4 -21.80 7.94 -18.44
C SER A 4 -21.24 7.46 -17.10
N VAL A 5 -21.86 7.94 -16.00
CA VAL A 5 -22.01 7.17 -14.77
C VAL A 5 -23.50 7.12 -14.48
N GLY A 6 -24.13 6.14 -15.02
CA GLY A 6 -25.56 5.87 -14.80
C GLY A 6 -25.87 4.41 -15.03
N LEU A 7 -26.40 3.77 -14.01
CA LEU A 7 -27.00 2.44 -13.95
C LEU A 7 -26.09 1.25 -13.60
N ALA A 8 -25.74 1.16 -12.33
CA ALA A 8 -25.62 -0.12 -11.63
C ALA A 8 -25.98 0.07 -10.13
N LEU A 9 -27.15 0.61 -9.85
CA LEU A 9 -27.63 0.87 -8.49
C LEU A 9 -29.08 0.44 -8.35
N ALA A 10 -29.29 -0.84 -8.24
CA ALA A 10 -30.50 -1.39 -7.66
C ALA A 10 -30.20 -2.75 -7.05
N VAL A 11 -30.21 -2.79 -5.77
CA VAL A 11 -30.32 -3.86 -4.79
C VAL A 11 -29.18 -3.86 -3.76
N ILE A 12 -29.22 -2.94 -2.84
CA ILE A 12 -28.64 -3.13 -1.50
C ILE A 12 -29.66 -2.54 -0.50
N GLY A 13 -30.04 -3.34 0.48
CA GLY A 13 -31.13 -3.06 1.42
C GLY A 13 -30.97 -1.77 2.28
N ALA A 14 -32.01 -1.45 3.04
CA ALA A 14 -32.30 -0.16 3.70
C ALA A 14 -31.16 0.55 4.47
N SER A 15 -30.08 -0.10 4.84
CA SER A 15 -28.89 0.53 5.44
C SER A 15 -28.04 1.30 4.43
N VAL A 16 -28.03 0.89 3.16
CA VAL A 16 -27.35 1.56 2.06
C VAL A 16 -28.15 2.78 1.59
N GLY A 17 -29.48 2.77 1.68
CA GLY A 17 -30.33 3.91 1.31
C GLY A 17 -30.06 5.17 2.13
N VAL A 18 -29.71 5.04 3.41
CA VAL A 18 -29.32 6.17 4.26
C VAL A 18 -27.90 6.64 3.94
N TYR A 19 -26.99 5.70 3.66
CA TYR A 19 -25.60 6.00 3.28
C TYR A 19 -25.51 6.67 1.91
N MET A 20 -26.25 6.16 0.92
CA MET A 20 -26.33 6.73 -0.44
C MET A 20 -26.96 8.15 -0.45
N SER A 21 -27.91 8.44 0.44
CA SER A 21 -28.48 9.79 0.57
C SER A 21 -27.46 10.81 1.12
N TYR A 22 -26.42 10.33 1.79
CA TYR A 22 -25.34 11.16 2.33
C TYR A 22 -24.25 11.45 1.28
N ILE A 23 -23.89 10.46 0.49
CA ILE A 23 -22.89 10.56 -0.58
C ILE A 23 -23.37 11.47 -1.70
N ASN A 24 -24.66 11.44 -2.07
CA ASN A 24 -25.24 12.33 -3.08
C ASN A 24 -25.26 13.82 -2.70
N LYS A 25 -24.78 14.19 -1.49
CA LYS A 25 -24.69 15.58 -1.01
C LYS A 25 -23.26 16.05 -0.75
N TYR A 26 -22.27 15.18 -0.97
CA TYR A 26 -20.87 15.57 -0.80
C TYR A 26 -20.36 16.24 -2.08
N GLU A 27 -20.05 17.54 -1.99
CA GLU A 27 -19.49 18.31 -3.09
C GLU A 27 -18.07 18.72 -2.72
N PRO A 28 -17.06 18.25 -3.44
CA PRO A 28 -15.68 18.66 -3.19
C PRO A 28 -15.48 20.15 -3.49
N ILE A 29 -14.61 20.77 -2.75
CA ILE A 29 -14.08 22.13 -3.00
C ILE A 29 -12.75 22.01 -3.75
N ALA A 30 -12.13 23.15 -4.12
CA ALA A 30 -10.85 23.15 -4.81
C ALA A 30 -9.78 22.33 -4.08
N SER A 31 -8.96 21.60 -4.82
CA SER A 31 -7.80 20.91 -4.25
C SER A 31 -6.75 21.91 -3.75
N PRO A 32 -5.91 21.55 -2.76
CA PRO A 32 -4.90 22.45 -2.24
C PRO A 32 -3.85 22.80 -3.30
N THR A 33 -3.50 24.09 -3.44
CA THR A 33 -2.54 24.59 -4.43
C THR A 33 -1.33 25.30 -3.81
N SER A 34 -1.38 25.59 -2.50
CA SER A 34 -0.31 26.30 -1.78
C SER A 34 0.79 25.36 -1.22
N LEU A 35 0.77 24.09 -1.64
CA LEU A 35 1.74 23.10 -1.21
C LEU A 35 3.08 23.27 -1.92
N ALA A 36 4.16 22.80 -1.29
CA ALA A 36 5.44 22.74 -1.93
C ALA A 36 5.40 21.73 -3.08
N TYR A 37 5.44 22.19 -4.29
CA TYR A 37 5.88 21.40 -5.44
C TYR A 37 6.56 22.34 -6.42
N THR A 38 7.79 22.59 -6.19
CA THR A 38 8.71 23.00 -7.24
C THR A 38 9.44 21.72 -7.64
N LYS A 39 9.05 21.13 -8.78
CA LYS A 39 9.94 20.19 -9.46
C LYS A 39 11.29 20.90 -9.52
N SER A 40 12.19 20.52 -8.64
CA SER A 40 13.55 21.04 -8.66
C SER A 40 14.07 20.75 -10.07
N ASN A 41 14.20 21.78 -10.90
CA ASN A 41 15.00 21.72 -12.10
C ASN A 41 16.49 21.75 -11.69
N SER A 42 16.85 20.98 -10.66
CA SER A 42 18.24 20.69 -10.41
C SER A 42 18.72 19.95 -11.65
N GLN A 43 19.54 20.64 -12.46
CA GLN A 43 20.21 19.96 -13.55
C GLN A 43 20.96 18.79 -12.93
N LYS A 44 20.63 17.57 -13.38
CA LYS A 44 21.28 16.35 -12.96
C LYS A 44 22.80 16.57 -13.15
N GLU A 45 23.55 16.59 -12.04
CA GLU A 45 25.00 16.62 -12.13
C GLU A 45 25.50 15.22 -12.44
N PHE A 46 25.93 15.00 -13.66
CA PHE A 46 26.49 13.73 -14.07
C PHE A 46 27.89 13.52 -13.51
N VAL A 47 28.20 12.31 -13.13
CA VAL A 47 29.54 11.89 -12.73
C VAL A 47 30.49 12.10 -13.91
N LYS A 48 31.55 12.87 -13.69
CA LYS A 48 32.57 13.18 -14.71
C LYS A 48 33.68 12.14 -14.77
N ASN A 49 34.05 11.59 -13.62
CA ASN A 49 35.08 10.59 -13.48
C ASN A 49 34.62 9.53 -12.48
N ALA A 50 34.84 8.28 -12.83
CA ALA A 50 34.56 7.13 -11.97
C ALA A 50 35.78 6.20 -11.91
N ASP A 51 35.76 5.31 -10.95
CA ASP A 51 36.80 4.30 -10.78
C ASP A 51 36.61 3.16 -11.77
N PHE A 52 35.35 2.82 -12.02
CA PHE A 52 34.95 1.77 -12.96
C PHE A 52 33.79 2.24 -13.82
N TYR A 53 33.75 1.74 -15.05
CA TYR A 53 32.69 2.01 -16.02
C TYR A 53 32.05 0.70 -16.48
N VAL A 54 30.75 0.73 -16.67
CA VAL A 54 29.96 -0.40 -17.20
C VAL A 54 29.19 0.05 -18.44
N SER A 55 29.17 -0.78 -19.47
CA SER A 55 28.43 -0.53 -20.72
C SER A 55 27.85 -1.82 -21.26
N VAL A 56 26.62 -1.79 -21.79
CA VAL A 56 26.02 -2.96 -22.50
C VAL A 56 26.89 -3.45 -23.67
N ASN A 57 27.77 -2.58 -24.20
CA ASN A 57 28.71 -2.90 -25.26
C ASN A 57 30.15 -3.14 -24.75
N GLY A 58 30.32 -3.26 -23.43
CA GLY A 58 31.60 -3.51 -22.78
C GLY A 58 32.09 -4.95 -22.90
N ASP A 59 33.19 -5.24 -22.21
CA ASP A 59 33.79 -6.56 -22.13
C ASP A 59 34.26 -6.85 -20.68
N ASP A 60 33.77 -7.92 -20.07
CA ASP A 60 34.12 -8.30 -18.70
C ASP A 60 35.59 -8.75 -18.53
N ASN A 61 36.30 -8.97 -19.66
CA ASN A 61 37.75 -9.13 -19.66
C ASN A 61 38.51 -7.80 -19.71
N GLY A 62 37.82 -6.69 -19.84
CA GLY A 62 38.38 -5.34 -19.79
C GLY A 62 38.90 -4.95 -18.40
N ASP A 63 39.47 -3.77 -18.29
CA ASP A 63 40.01 -3.22 -17.06
C ASP A 63 39.02 -2.26 -16.32
N GLY A 64 37.82 -2.05 -16.88
CA GLY A 64 36.78 -1.20 -16.31
C GLY A 64 37.04 0.30 -16.50
N THR A 65 38.00 0.71 -17.31
CA THR A 65 38.20 2.12 -17.67
C THR A 65 37.12 2.61 -18.62
N LEU A 66 37.05 3.90 -18.85
CA LEU A 66 36.10 4.51 -19.79
C LEU A 66 36.27 3.97 -21.22
N GLU A 67 37.52 3.70 -21.65
CA GLU A 67 37.89 3.15 -22.94
C GLU A 67 37.63 1.64 -23.06
N LYS A 68 37.60 0.94 -21.94
CA LYS A 68 37.40 -0.53 -21.86
C LYS A 68 36.45 -0.88 -20.69
N PRO A 69 35.19 -0.43 -20.77
CA PRO A 69 34.22 -0.66 -19.70
C PRO A 69 33.90 -2.16 -19.56
N PHE A 70 33.49 -2.54 -18.37
CA PHE A 70 32.91 -3.85 -18.14
C PHE A 70 31.57 -3.99 -18.84
N GLN A 71 31.17 -5.21 -19.16
CA GLN A 71 29.84 -5.47 -19.75
C GLN A 71 28.76 -5.58 -18.68
N THR A 72 29.09 -6.13 -17.51
CA THR A 72 28.12 -6.44 -16.47
C THR A 72 28.38 -5.68 -15.16
N ILE A 73 27.31 -5.39 -14.44
CA ILE A 73 27.37 -4.77 -13.10
C ILE A 73 28.04 -5.75 -12.12
N GLN A 74 27.77 -7.05 -12.25
CA GLN A 74 28.38 -8.08 -11.42
C GLN A 74 29.90 -8.10 -11.58
N ARG A 75 30.44 -7.90 -12.79
CA ARG A 75 31.89 -7.79 -12.98
C ARG A 75 32.47 -6.52 -12.36
N ALA A 76 31.76 -5.40 -12.47
CA ALA A 76 32.14 -4.16 -11.78
C ALA A 76 32.12 -4.34 -10.25
N GLN A 77 31.13 -5.03 -9.70
CA GLN A 77 31.06 -5.37 -8.28
C GLN A 77 32.29 -6.19 -7.84
N GLN A 78 32.72 -7.16 -8.65
CA GLN A 78 33.93 -7.92 -8.36
C GLN A 78 35.17 -7.02 -8.34
N ALA A 79 35.28 -6.08 -9.28
CA ALA A 79 36.39 -5.13 -9.32
C ALA A 79 36.40 -4.20 -8.09
N VAL A 80 35.23 -3.76 -7.62
CA VAL A 80 35.10 -3.01 -6.36
C VAL A 80 35.61 -3.81 -5.17
N ARG A 81 35.20 -5.08 -5.05
CA ARG A 81 35.68 -6.00 -3.99
C ARG A 81 37.21 -6.18 -4.02
N GLU A 82 37.78 -6.35 -5.20
CA GLU A 82 39.23 -6.42 -5.41
C GLU A 82 39.93 -5.11 -5.01
N ALA A 83 39.36 -3.97 -5.38
CA ALA A 83 39.91 -2.65 -5.00
C ALA A 83 39.87 -2.42 -3.48
N ILE A 84 38.78 -2.79 -2.80
CA ILE A 84 38.65 -2.69 -1.34
C ILE A 84 39.66 -3.60 -0.65
N ALA A 85 39.77 -4.86 -1.09
CA ALA A 85 40.67 -5.84 -0.49
C ALA A 85 42.17 -5.49 -0.65
N ASN A 86 42.53 -4.76 -1.72
CA ASN A 86 43.91 -4.38 -2.02
C ASN A 86 44.23 -2.93 -1.55
N SER A 87 43.28 -2.18 -1.01
CA SER A 87 43.52 -0.80 -0.55
C SER A 87 44.15 -0.79 0.85
N ASP A 88 45.23 -0.04 1.01
CA ASP A 88 45.82 0.32 2.32
C ASP A 88 44.94 1.38 3.02
N GLU A 89 43.66 1.10 3.29
CA GLU A 89 42.67 1.97 3.99
C GLU A 89 42.56 3.43 3.48
N SER A 90 43.18 3.77 2.36
CA SER A 90 43.35 5.17 1.93
C SER A 90 42.27 5.68 0.97
N LYS A 91 41.44 4.80 0.41
CA LYS A 91 40.39 5.21 -0.56
C LYS A 91 39.05 5.40 0.13
N ALA A 92 38.69 6.66 0.36
CA ALA A 92 37.45 7.02 1.06
C ALA A 92 36.16 6.75 0.24
N SER A 93 36.27 6.65 -1.10
CA SER A 93 35.11 6.37 -1.98
C SER A 93 35.52 5.65 -3.25
N ILE A 94 34.62 4.80 -3.75
CA ILE A 94 34.69 4.15 -5.07
C ILE A 94 33.41 4.45 -5.82
N THR A 95 33.52 4.84 -7.08
CA THR A 95 32.38 5.12 -7.95
C THR A 95 32.38 4.18 -9.16
N VAL A 96 31.25 3.53 -9.39
CA VAL A 96 30.93 2.75 -10.58
C VAL A 96 29.94 3.56 -11.41
N ALA A 97 30.35 3.97 -12.60
CA ALA A 97 29.52 4.72 -13.54
C ALA A 97 28.95 3.79 -14.63
N ILE A 98 27.64 3.72 -14.73
CA ILE A 98 26.92 2.81 -15.62
C ILE A 98 26.39 3.61 -16.79
N MET A 99 26.79 3.24 -18.02
CA MET A 99 26.36 3.89 -19.25
C MET A 99 24.91 3.51 -19.59
N ALA A 100 24.24 4.39 -20.32
CA ALA A 100 22.86 4.18 -20.76
C ALA A 100 22.66 2.83 -21.47
N GLY A 101 21.59 2.16 -21.12
CA GLY A 101 21.22 0.86 -21.68
C GLY A 101 20.35 0.02 -20.76
N THR A 102 19.85 -1.09 -21.27
CA THR A 102 19.07 -2.06 -20.49
C THR A 102 19.97 -3.26 -20.15
N TYR A 103 20.14 -3.48 -18.86
CA TYR A 103 20.91 -4.57 -18.27
C TYR A 103 19.95 -5.61 -17.72
N TYR A 104 20.02 -6.84 -18.22
CA TYR A 104 19.15 -7.95 -17.81
C TYR A 104 19.81 -8.75 -16.66
N GLU A 105 20.20 -8.04 -15.63
CA GLU A 105 20.82 -8.58 -14.45
C GLU A 105 19.87 -8.43 -13.25
N THR A 106 19.62 -9.53 -12.55
CA THR A 106 18.87 -9.58 -11.29
C THR A 106 19.67 -10.36 -10.26
N GLY A 107 19.25 -10.35 -9.00
CA GLY A 107 19.95 -11.04 -7.93
C GLY A 107 21.30 -10.38 -7.58
N ILE A 108 21.50 -9.10 -7.90
CA ILE A 108 22.72 -8.37 -7.51
C ILE A 108 22.70 -8.19 -6.00
N ALA A 109 23.56 -8.94 -5.30
CA ALA A 109 23.63 -8.92 -3.85
C ALA A 109 24.90 -8.24 -3.36
N PHE A 110 24.72 -7.17 -2.56
CA PHE A 110 25.81 -6.47 -1.88
C PHE A 110 25.95 -7.00 -0.45
N ASP A 111 27.17 -7.29 -0.04
CA ASP A 111 27.51 -7.81 1.30
C ASP A 111 28.72 -7.08 1.91
N GLU A 112 29.30 -7.62 2.98
CA GLU A 112 30.43 -7.00 3.69
C GLU A 112 31.69 -6.80 2.83
N ARG A 113 31.75 -7.40 1.65
CA ARG A 113 32.90 -7.27 0.73
C ARG A 113 32.77 -6.07 -0.20
N ASP A 114 31.56 -5.50 -0.32
CA ASP A 114 31.23 -4.45 -1.29
C ASP A 114 31.48 -3.03 -0.76
N SER A 115 31.75 -2.89 0.51
CA SER A 115 32.09 -1.61 1.15
C SER A 115 32.79 -1.83 2.49
N SER A 116 33.23 -0.76 3.14
CA SER A 116 33.78 -0.82 4.48
C SER A 116 33.30 0.36 5.33
N LYS A 117 33.63 0.39 6.62
CA LYS A 117 33.30 1.54 7.49
C LYS A 117 34.00 2.83 7.05
N SER A 118 35.14 2.72 6.36
CA SER A 118 35.95 3.85 5.87
C SER A 118 35.76 4.13 4.38
N THR A 119 35.17 3.21 3.61
CA THR A 119 34.98 3.34 2.16
C THR A 119 33.52 3.30 1.80
N SER A 120 33.01 4.35 1.15
CA SER A 120 31.69 4.37 0.54
C SER A 120 31.76 3.92 -0.93
N VAL A 121 30.71 3.25 -1.39
CA VAL A 121 30.63 2.78 -2.80
C VAL A 121 29.36 3.32 -3.43
N THR A 122 29.49 3.94 -4.60
CA THR A 122 28.37 4.50 -5.35
C THR A 122 28.26 3.83 -6.72
N TYR A 123 27.06 3.33 -7.03
CA TYR A 123 26.65 2.87 -8.37
C TYR A 123 25.70 3.92 -8.93
N THR A 124 26.03 4.52 -10.05
CA THR A 124 25.26 5.64 -10.61
C THR A 124 25.31 5.65 -12.13
N SER A 125 24.35 6.35 -12.77
CA SER A 125 24.36 6.51 -14.21
C SER A 125 25.51 7.41 -14.68
N TYR A 126 26.02 7.12 -15.90
CA TYR A 126 27.00 7.95 -16.61
C TYR A 126 26.36 8.63 -17.82
N GLY A 127 26.40 9.95 -17.86
CA GLY A 127 25.77 10.71 -18.95
C GLY A 127 24.26 10.89 -18.76
N ASP A 128 23.58 11.32 -19.80
CA ASP A 128 22.17 11.75 -19.81
C ASP A 128 21.18 10.66 -20.24
N GLY A 129 21.67 9.50 -20.65
CA GLY A 129 20.83 8.38 -21.04
C GLY A 129 20.33 7.56 -19.85
N GLU A 130 19.21 6.86 -20.02
CA GLU A 130 18.61 6.03 -19.00
C GLU A 130 19.38 4.73 -18.79
N VAL A 131 19.65 4.37 -17.53
CA VAL A 131 20.20 3.09 -17.10
C VAL A 131 19.07 2.25 -16.51
N ILE A 132 18.80 1.09 -17.10
CA ILE A 132 17.69 0.23 -16.70
C ILE A 132 18.22 -1.13 -16.28
N LEU A 133 17.96 -1.54 -15.02
CA LEU A 133 18.09 -2.91 -14.56
C LEU A 133 16.72 -3.59 -14.69
N CYS A 134 16.63 -4.65 -15.46
CA CYS A 134 15.38 -5.24 -15.90
C CYS A 134 15.31 -6.74 -15.60
N GLY A 135 14.31 -7.15 -14.80
CA GLY A 135 13.98 -8.55 -14.53
C GLY A 135 13.02 -9.18 -15.55
N GLY A 136 12.75 -8.50 -16.66
CA GLY A 136 11.81 -8.95 -17.68
C GLY A 136 12.46 -9.21 -19.03
N LYS A 137 11.64 -9.74 -19.95
CA LYS A 137 11.99 -9.95 -21.36
C LYS A 137 11.20 -8.99 -22.24
N ILE A 138 11.90 -8.26 -23.09
CA ILE A 138 11.27 -7.40 -24.10
C ILE A 138 10.80 -8.26 -25.28
N LEU A 139 9.57 -7.98 -25.71
CA LEU A 139 8.92 -8.49 -26.90
C LEU A 139 8.53 -7.31 -27.80
N THR A 140 8.31 -7.59 -29.06
CA THR A 140 7.81 -6.60 -30.03
C THR A 140 6.49 -7.06 -30.62
N ILE A 141 5.69 -6.16 -31.16
CA ILE A 141 4.43 -6.54 -31.81
C ILE A 141 4.66 -7.52 -33.00
N ALA A 142 5.84 -7.46 -33.61
CA ALA A 142 6.24 -8.36 -34.71
C ALA A 142 6.48 -9.81 -34.24
N ASP A 143 6.71 -10.05 -32.95
CA ASP A 143 6.84 -11.41 -32.40
C ASP A 143 5.50 -12.13 -32.31
N PHE A 144 4.39 -11.39 -32.44
CA PHE A 144 3.05 -11.93 -32.32
C PHE A 144 2.45 -12.24 -33.70
N SER A 145 1.57 -13.22 -33.72
CA SER A 145 0.79 -13.64 -34.89
C SER A 145 -0.69 -13.60 -34.61
N ALA A 146 -1.51 -13.63 -35.66
CA ALA A 146 -2.96 -13.72 -35.52
C ALA A 146 -3.37 -15.07 -34.89
N VAL A 147 -4.40 -15.04 -34.06
CA VAL A 147 -5.03 -16.27 -33.54
C VAL A 147 -5.86 -16.93 -34.64
N ASN A 148 -5.77 -18.23 -34.79
CA ASN A 148 -6.49 -18.96 -35.81
C ASN A 148 -7.04 -20.31 -35.29
N GLY A 149 -7.73 -21.06 -36.15
CA GLY A 149 -8.26 -22.39 -35.85
C GLY A 149 -9.35 -22.41 -34.78
N GLU A 150 -9.36 -23.44 -33.94
CA GLU A 150 -10.39 -23.63 -32.91
C GLU A 150 -10.26 -22.58 -31.79
N THR A 151 -9.05 -22.12 -31.49
CA THR A 151 -8.83 -21.09 -30.46
C THR A 151 -9.49 -19.76 -30.85
N ALA A 152 -9.42 -19.37 -32.13
CA ALA A 152 -10.09 -18.15 -32.59
C ALA A 152 -11.61 -18.19 -32.42
N LYS A 153 -12.22 -19.38 -32.45
CA LYS A 153 -13.67 -19.55 -32.25
C LYS A 153 -14.10 -19.37 -30.80
N ARG A 154 -13.18 -19.44 -29.86
CA ARG A 154 -13.41 -19.17 -28.43
C ARG A 154 -13.46 -17.67 -28.12
N LEU A 155 -12.82 -16.85 -28.93
CA LEU A 155 -12.84 -15.40 -28.77
C LEU A 155 -14.17 -14.80 -29.27
N SER A 156 -14.56 -13.68 -28.70
CA SER A 156 -15.71 -12.93 -29.19
C SER A 156 -15.49 -12.48 -30.65
N SER A 157 -16.55 -12.35 -31.42
CA SER A 157 -16.45 -11.89 -32.83
C SER A 157 -15.84 -10.50 -32.98
N GLN A 158 -15.83 -9.69 -31.92
CA GLN A 158 -15.26 -8.35 -31.89
C GLN A 158 -13.75 -8.37 -31.58
N ALA A 159 -13.27 -9.38 -30.86
CA ALA A 159 -11.87 -9.52 -30.43
C ALA A 159 -11.05 -10.46 -31.33
N ALA A 160 -11.69 -11.38 -32.04
CA ALA A 160 -11.01 -12.48 -32.75
C ALA A 160 -9.96 -12.06 -33.77
N ASP A 161 -10.13 -10.90 -34.43
CA ASP A 161 -9.17 -10.33 -35.40
C ASP A 161 -8.19 -9.33 -34.75
N LYS A 162 -8.38 -9.00 -33.49
CA LYS A 162 -7.55 -8.05 -32.71
C LYS A 162 -6.58 -8.77 -31.77
N VAL A 163 -6.99 -9.88 -31.21
CA VAL A 163 -6.14 -10.66 -30.33
C VAL A 163 -4.99 -11.28 -31.11
N LYS A 164 -3.79 -11.12 -30.57
CA LYS A 164 -2.55 -11.70 -31.11
C LYS A 164 -2.06 -12.82 -30.19
N MET A 165 -1.22 -13.71 -30.71
CA MET A 165 -0.64 -14.81 -29.92
C MET A 165 0.87 -14.94 -30.15
N ILE A 166 1.58 -15.40 -29.16
CA ILE A 166 3.00 -15.72 -29.22
C ILE A 166 3.29 -17.05 -28.48
N ASP A 167 4.14 -17.88 -29.06
CA ASP A 167 4.64 -19.10 -28.42
C ASP A 167 5.86 -18.76 -27.56
N LEU A 168 5.67 -18.66 -26.27
CA LEU A 168 6.69 -18.27 -25.30
C LEU A 168 7.90 -19.21 -25.31
N LYS A 169 7.68 -20.49 -25.57
CA LYS A 169 8.78 -21.51 -25.64
C LYS A 169 9.71 -21.26 -26.82
N LYS A 170 9.18 -20.83 -27.98
CA LYS A 170 10.00 -20.44 -29.13
C LYS A 170 10.84 -19.19 -28.86
N HIS A 171 10.42 -18.37 -27.90
CA HIS A 171 11.17 -17.21 -27.43
C HIS A 171 12.08 -17.52 -26.23
N GLY A 172 12.32 -18.81 -25.95
CA GLY A 172 13.24 -19.28 -24.90
C GLY A 172 12.70 -19.20 -23.48
N LEU A 173 11.38 -19.04 -23.30
CA LEU A 173 10.74 -19.01 -21.98
C LEU A 173 10.21 -20.38 -21.58
N THR A 174 10.35 -20.71 -20.32
CA THR A 174 9.96 -22.00 -19.71
C THR A 174 8.77 -21.85 -18.79
N LYS A 175 8.21 -22.97 -18.30
CA LYS A 175 7.14 -22.95 -17.30
C LYS A 175 7.51 -22.17 -16.03
N SER A 176 8.79 -22.17 -15.64
CA SER A 176 9.25 -21.42 -14.48
C SER A 176 9.25 -19.91 -14.73
N ASP A 177 9.52 -19.47 -15.96
CA ASP A 177 9.53 -18.04 -16.33
C ASP A 177 8.13 -17.42 -16.32
N TYR A 178 7.09 -18.15 -16.77
CA TYR A 178 5.72 -17.61 -16.73
C TYR A 178 4.90 -18.08 -15.52
N GLY A 179 5.35 -19.05 -14.76
CA GLY A 179 4.80 -19.45 -13.46
C GLY A 179 3.36 -19.95 -13.46
N LYS A 180 2.84 -20.27 -12.28
CA LYS A 180 1.41 -20.52 -12.01
C LYS A 180 0.75 -19.26 -11.44
N ILE A 181 -0.56 -19.14 -11.55
CA ILE A 181 -1.31 -18.11 -10.81
C ILE A 181 -1.17 -18.40 -9.32
N LYS A 182 -0.86 -17.37 -8.57
CA LYS A 182 -0.75 -17.36 -7.11
C LYS A 182 -1.98 -16.70 -6.53
N ALA A 183 -2.51 -17.24 -5.44
CA ALA A 183 -3.56 -16.57 -4.69
C ALA A 183 -3.03 -15.25 -4.12
N THR A 184 -3.80 -14.18 -4.25
CA THR A 184 -3.45 -12.83 -3.85
C THR A 184 -4.50 -12.27 -2.89
N GLY A 185 -4.16 -11.16 -2.24
CA GLY A 185 -5.02 -10.47 -1.30
C GLY A 185 -4.50 -10.57 0.14
N GLY A 186 -4.84 -9.58 0.95
CA GLY A 186 -4.42 -9.51 2.35
C GLY A 186 -5.08 -10.55 3.26
N PHE A 187 -6.12 -11.24 2.77
CA PHE A 187 -6.94 -12.17 3.54
C PHE A 187 -7.11 -13.53 2.85
N ASN A 188 -6.22 -13.87 1.94
CA ASN A 188 -6.14 -15.21 1.40
C ASN A 188 -5.50 -16.16 2.43
N THR A 189 -5.59 -17.44 2.15
CA THR A 189 -5.24 -18.51 3.09
C THR A 189 -4.55 -19.67 2.41
N GLU A 190 -3.95 -19.39 1.26
CA GLU A 190 -3.22 -20.36 0.46
C GLU A 190 -2.07 -21.06 1.19
N GLU A 191 -1.48 -20.40 2.19
CA GLU A 191 -0.36 -20.94 2.97
C GLU A 191 -0.63 -22.29 3.65
N TYR A 192 -1.90 -22.67 3.72
CA TYR A 192 -2.33 -23.94 4.28
C TYR A 192 -2.55 -25.06 3.23
N TYR A 193 -2.22 -24.78 1.97
CA TYR A 193 -2.38 -25.73 0.86
C TYR A 193 -1.02 -26.10 0.27
N ASP A 194 -0.68 -27.39 0.31
CA ASP A 194 0.61 -27.92 -0.13
C ASP A 194 0.95 -27.66 -1.60
N ASP A 195 -0.07 -27.44 -2.45
CA ASP A 195 0.07 -27.21 -3.89
C ASP A 195 -0.05 -25.75 -4.32
N ALA A 196 -0.24 -24.84 -3.36
CA ALA A 196 -0.33 -23.41 -3.64
C ALA A 196 0.97 -22.87 -4.25
N ALA A 197 0.84 -21.98 -5.23
CA ALA A 197 1.98 -21.32 -5.82
C ALA A 197 2.56 -20.29 -4.84
N THR A 198 3.88 -20.36 -4.61
CA THR A 198 4.59 -19.42 -3.71
C THR A 198 5.20 -18.25 -4.46
N GLU A 199 5.46 -18.39 -5.77
CA GLU A 199 6.02 -17.36 -6.63
C GLU A 199 4.93 -16.70 -7.46
N ASN A 200 5.04 -15.40 -7.68
CA ASN A 200 4.12 -14.69 -8.57
C ASN A 200 4.27 -15.18 -10.02
N PRO A 201 3.17 -15.22 -10.81
CA PRO A 201 3.25 -15.46 -12.24
C PRO A 201 3.95 -14.30 -12.94
N CYS A 202 4.38 -14.52 -14.18
CA CYS A 202 4.80 -13.41 -15.02
C CYS A 202 3.62 -12.49 -15.33
N GLU A 203 3.92 -11.23 -15.54
CA GLU A 203 2.97 -10.18 -15.88
C GLU A 203 3.36 -9.54 -17.21
N LEU A 204 2.35 -9.10 -17.94
CA LEU A 204 2.53 -8.40 -19.20
C LEU A 204 2.42 -6.89 -18.99
N PHE A 205 3.36 -6.14 -19.54
CA PHE A 205 3.36 -4.68 -19.57
C PHE A 205 3.38 -4.17 -20.99
N PHE A 206 2.61 -3.14 -21.26
CA PHE A 206 2.58 -2.46 -22.55
C PHE A 206 2.84 -0.97 -22.33
N ASN A 207 3.94 -0.45 -22.91
CA ASN A 207 4.41 0.91 -22.67
C ASN A 207 4.49 1.24 -21.17
N ASP A 208 5.12 0.34 -20.40
CA ASP A 208 5.33 0.36 -18.96
C ASP A 208 4.05 0.27 -18.09
N LYS A 209 2.87 0.16 -18.68
CA LYS A 209 1.61 -0.07 -17.95
C LYS A 209 1.35 -1.56 -17.78
N ARG A 210 0.95 -1.97 -16.57
CA ARG A 210 0.51 -3.35 -16.30
C ARG A 210 -0.74 -3.66 -17.09
N MET A 211 -0.74 -4.80 -17.81
CA MET A 211 -1.89 -5.31 -18.53
C MET A 211 -2.76 -6.18 -17.61
N THR A 212 -4.03 -6.29 -17.94
CA THR A 212 -5.00 -7.02 -17.14
C THR A 212 -5.11 -8.48 -17.60
N VAL A 213 -5.08 -9.43 -16.70
CA VAL A 213 -5.45 -10.81 -17.02
C VAL A 213 -6.93 -10.82 -17.42
N ALA A 214 -7.27 -11.44 -18.55
CA ALA A 214 -8.61 -11.49 -19.10
C ALA A 214 -9.64 -11.84 -18.02
N ARG A 215 -10.66 -10.98 -17.83
CA ARG A 215 -11.58 -11.04 -16.70
C ARG A 215 -13.03 -10.73 -17.07
N TYR A 216 -13.95 -11.21 -16.24
CA TYR A 216 -15.36 -10.89 -16.33
C TYR A 216 -15.95 -10.50 -14.97
N PRO A 217 -16.59 -9.31 -14.85
CA PRO A 217 -16.71 -8.22 -15.84
C PRO A 217 -15.37 -7.46 -16.02
N ASN A 218 -15.21 -6.73 -17.13
CA ASN A 218 -13.95 -6.07 -17.49
C ASN A 218 -13.50 -4.99 -16.50
N ASP A 219 -14.42 -4.18 -15.98
CA ASP A 219 -14.12 -3.00 -15.16
C ASP A 219 -15.01 -2.86 -13.90
N SER A 220 -15.89 -3.85 -13.67
CA SER A 220 -16.84 -3.86 -12.56
C SER A 220 -16.76 -5.17 -11.75
N TYR A 221 -17.73 -5.38 -10.89
CA TYR A 221 -17.87 -6.57 -10.07
C TYR A 221 -19.27 -7.16 -10.22
N ILE A 222 -19.38 -8.47 -10.02
CA ILE A 222 -20.62 -9.19 -9.80
C ILE A 222 -20.79 -9.46 -8.30
N THR A 223 -22.03 -9.69 -7.86
CA THR A 223 -22.30 -9.91 -6.44
C THR A 223 -22.34 -11.39 -6.08
N VAL A 224 -21.85 -11.71 -4.90
CA VAL A 224 -22.04 -13.02 -4.28
C VAL A 224 -23.55 -13.22 -4.04
N GLY A 225 -24.12 -14.24 -4.63
CA GLY A 225 -25.52 -14.60 -4.42
C GLY A 225 -25.75 -15.34 -3.10
N LYS A 226 -26.87 -16.08 -3.01
CA LYS A 226 -27.20 -16.84 -1.80
C LYS A 226 -26.07 -17.83 -1.46
N VAL A 227 -25.52 -17.69 -0.26
CA VAL A 227 -24.47 -18.56 0.26
C VAL A 227 -25.13 -19.82 0.84
N SER A 228 -24.76 -20.99 0.32
CA SER A 228 -25.21 -22.29 0.82
C SER A 228 -24.19 -22.95 1.75
N ASP A 229 -22.92 -22.57 1.62
CA ASP A 229 -21.81 -23.03 2.43
C ASP A 229 -20.77 -21.90 2.55
N ILE A 230 -20.46 -21.47 3.76
CA ILE A 230 -19.49 -20.39 4.03
C ILE A 230 -18.03 -20.85 3.93
N GLY A 231 -17.77 -22.16 3.78
CA GLY A 231 -16.43 -22.74 3.84
C GLY A 231 -15.86 -22.84 5.26
N ASP A 232 -14.62 -23.29 5.37
CA ASP A 232 -13.91 -23.37 6.65
C ASP A 232 -13.26 -22.01 6.95
N CYS A 233 -14.02 -21.10 7.53
CA CYS A 233 -13.62 -19.73 7.77
C CYS A 233 -13.71 -19.34 9.25
N TYR A 234 -13.15 -18.19 9.58
CA TYR A 234 -13.39 -17.51 10.85
C TYR A 234 -14.82 -16.94 10.84
N GLU A 235 -15.70 -17.46 11.68
CA GLU A 235 -17.04 -16.89 11.82
C GLU A 235 -16.96 -15.46 12.33
N PRO A 236 -17.40 -14.44 11.58
CA PRO A 236 -17.49 -13.09 12.08
C PRO A 236 -18.42 -13.05 13.29
N ASN A 237 -17.97 -12.50 14.40
CA ASN A 237 -18.64 -12.44 15.70
C ASN A 237 -18.57 -13.72 16.56
N ALA A 238 -17.92 -14.79 16.15
CA ALA A 238 -17.55 -15.84 17.07
C ALA A 238 -16.39 -15.38 17.97
N PRO A 239 -16.31 -15.83 19.23
CA PRO A 239 -15.08 -15.66 20.03
C PRO A 239 -13.89 -16.24 19.26
N ALA A 240 -12.75 -15.56 19.27
CA ALA A 240 -11.55 -16.11 18.67
C ALA A 240 -11.33 -17.52 19.22
N PRO A 241 -11.21 -18.56 18.37
CA PRO A 241 -11.00 -19.90 18.87
C PRO A 241 -9.68 -19.96 19.63
N THR A 242 -9.72 -20.56 20.81
CA THR A 242 -8.58 -20.72 21.70
C THR A 242 -7.81 -22.01 21.46
N ASP A 243 -8.33 -22.89 20.59
CA ASP A 243 -7.72 -24.20 20.33
C ASP A 243 -6.93 -24.20 19.00
N GLU A 244 -5.72 -24.78 19.04
CA GLU A 244 -4.85 -24.92 17.87
C GLU A 244 -5.51 -25.75 16.75
N SER A 245 -6.46 -26.63 17.07
CA SER A 245 -7.17 -27.46 16.09
C SER A 245 -8.05 -26.64 15.13
N TRP A 246 -8.43 -25.43 15.50
CA TRP A 246 -9.15 -24.52 14.63
C TRP A 246 -8.20 -23.89 13.58
N LEU A 247 -6.97 -23.56 13.96
CA LEU A 247 -5.95 -23.10 13.02
C LEU A 247 -5.63 -24.17 11.97
N GLU A 248 -5.59 -25.44 12.37
CA GLU A 248 -5.38 -26.57 11.46
C GLU A 248 -6.57 -26.81 10.51
N ARG A 249 -7.80 -26.53 10.94
CA ARG A 249 -9.00 -26.68 10.10
C ARG A 249 -9.32 -25.43 9.28
N ARG A 250 -8.76 -24.32 9.65
CA ARG A 250 -8.97 -23.03 9.00
C ARG A 250 -8.50 -23.09 7.56
N ASN A 251 -9.44 -22.80 6.65
CA ASN A 251 -9.18 -22.65 5.22
C ASN A 251 -8.83 -23.91 4.43
N GLN A 252 -9.15 -25.07 4.96
CA GLN A 252 -8.97 -26.34 4.22
C GLN A 252 -10.05 -26.59 3.17
N ARG A 253 -11.14 -25.82 3.16
CA ARG A 253 -12.27 -26.02 2.25
C ARG A 253 -12.90 -24.69 1.88
N GLY A 254 -13.03 -24.46 0.58
CA GLY A 254 -13.73 -23.30 0.03
C GLY A 254 -15.23 -23.31 0.31
N GLY A 255 -15.89 -22.22 -0.04
CA GLY A 255 -17.33 -22.04 0.13
C GLY A 255 -18.12 -22.22 -1.17
N THR A 256 -19.45 -22.24 -1.05
CA THR A 256 -20.39 -22.42 -2.18
C THR A 256 -21.46 -21.34 -2.13
N PHE A 257 -21.67 -20.67 -3.26
CA PHE A 257 -22.69 -19.63 -3.40
C PHE A 257 -23.31 -19.61 -4.81
N ALA A 258 -24.53 -19.06 -4.91
CA ALA A 258 -25.31 -19.02 -6.14
C ALA A 258 -24.79 -17.90 -7.08
N LEU A 259 -24.90 -18.18 -8.38
CA LEU A 259 -24.79 -17.21 -9.45
C LEU A 259 -26.19 -16.75 -9.90
N ASP A 260 -26.32 -15.52 -10.35
CA ASP A 260 -27.50 -15.10 -11.11
C ASP A 260 -27.58 -15.85 -12.45
N LYS A 261 -28.75 -15.80 -13.08
CA LYS A 261 -29.03 -16.58 -14.30
C LYS A 261 -28.10 -16.23 -15.45
N ASP A 262 -27.80 -14.94 -15.62
CA ASP A 262 -27.03 -14.47 -16.78
C ASP A 262 -25.54 -14.78 -16.60
N THR A 263 -25.01 -14.53 -15.41
CA THR A 263 -23.65 -14.93 -15.01
C THR A 263 -23.47 -16.44 -15.14
N TYR A 264 -24.40 -17.24 -14.64
CA TYR A 264 -24.31 -18.70 -14.79
C TYR A 264 -24.28 -19.16 -16.26
N SER A 265 -25.14 -18.59 -17.10
CA SER A 265 -25.20 -18.94 -18.52
C SER A 265 -23.87 -18.59 -19.21
N ARG A 266 -23.27 -17.48 -18.87
CA ARG A 266 -21.97 -17.04 -19.41
C ARG A 266 -20.83 -17.98 -18.95
N VAL A 267 -20.70 -18.24 -17.67
CA VAL A 267 -19.67 -19.12 -17.11
C VAL A 267 -19.76 -20.54 -17.67
N LYS A 268 -20.97 -21.07 -17.85
CA LYS A 268 -21.20 -22.39 -18.49
C LYS A 268 -20.85 -22.46 -19.97
N SER A 269 -20.70 -21.31 -20.65
CA SER A 269 -20.27 -21.25 -22.05
C SER A 269 -18.77 -21.32 -22.23
N TRP A 270 -17.97 -21.08 -21.18
CA TRP A 270 -16.51 -21.16 -21.21
C TRP A 270 -16.05 -22.62 -21.37
N GLN A 271 -15.03 -22.83 -22.19
CA GLN A 271 -14.64 -24.21 -22.57
C GLN A 271 -13.56 -24.80 -21.66
N ASN A 272 -12.64 -23.99 -21.17
CA ASN A 272 -11.56 -24.46 -20.28
C ASN A 272 -11.58 -23.63 -19.00
N THR A 273 -12.07 -24.22 -17.94
CA THR A 273 -12.22 -23.58 -16.62
C THR A 273 -11.37 -24.24 -15.53
N ASP A 274 -10.40 -25.09 -15.93
CA ASP A 274 -9.55 -25.81 -14.97
C ASP A 274 -8.62 -24.85 -14.19
N ASP A 275 -8.27 -23.70 -14.79
CA ASP A 275 -7.48 -22.64 -14.15
C ASP A 275 -8.28 -21.33 -14.04
N LEU A 276 -9.58 -21.44 -13.81
CA LEU A 276 -10.48 -20.30 -13.56
C LEU A 276 -10.32 -19.80 -12.13
N TRP A 277 -10.19 -18.51 -11.98
CA TRP A 277 -10.02 -17.84 -10.69
C TRP A 277 -11.11 -16.80 -10.45
N ALA A 278 -11.33 -16.46 -9.19
CA ALA A 278 -12.10 -15.31 -8.76
C ALA A 278 -11.26 -14.42 -7.84
N PHE A 279 -11.39 -13.13 -8.00
CA PHE A 279 -10.86 -12.12 -7.08
C PHE A 279 -12.00 -11.27 -6.55
N GLY A 280 -12.02 -10.99 -5.26
CA GLY A 280 -13.05 -10.11 -4.72
C GLY A 280 -12.94 -9.81 -3.23
N TYR A 281 -13.94 -9.08 -2.80
CA TYR A 281 -14.24 -8.69 -1.43
C TYR A 281 -15.46 -9.51 -1.01
N PHE A 282 -15.21 -10.76 -0.66
CA PHE A 282 -16.29 -11.75 -0.49
C PHE A 282 -17.12 -11.54 0.77
N TYR A 283 -16.62 -10.79 1.75
CA TYR A 283 -17.31 -10.50 3.00
C TYR A 283 -17.26 -9.01 3.39
N TRP A 284 -16.06 -8.46 3.61
CA TRP A 284 -15.81 -7.07 3.97
C TRP A 284 -15.11 -6.33 2.83
N ASP A 285 -15.39 -5.04 2.66
CA ASP A 285 -14.78 -4.20 1.63
C ASP A 285 -13.29 -3.88 1.86
N TRP A 286 -12.79 -4.25 3.03
CA TRP A 286 -11.38 -4.15 3.42
C TRP A 286 -10.65 -5.50 3.42
N ALA A 287 -11.27 -6.57 2.96
CA ALA A 287 -10.70 -7.92 2.97
C ALA A 287 -10.76 -8.56 1.58
N ASP A 288 -9.74 -8.30 0.79
CA ASP A 288 -9.60 -8.86 -0.56
C ASP A 288 -8.93 -10.23 -0.55
N MET A 289 -9.30 -11.04 -1.52
CA MET A 289 -8.60 -12.30 -1.84
C MET A 289 -8.89 -12.76 -3.26
N SER A 290 -8.00 -13.60 -3.79
CA SER A 290 -8.28 -14.43 -4.96
C SER A 290 -8.27 -15.91 -4.62
N THR A 291 -9.07 -16.70 -5.36
CA THR A 291 -9.19 -18.14 -5.15
C THR A 291 -9.51 -18.85 -6.47
N PRO A 292 -8.96 -20.07 -6.71
CA PRO A 292 -9.40 -20.88 -7.84
C PRO A 292 -10.88 -21.29 -7.66
N ILE A 293 -11.57 -21.47 -8.78
CA ILE A 293 -12.91 -22.05 -8.81
C ILE A 293 -12.78 -23.57 -8.90
N LYS A 294 -13.20 -24.25 -7.85
CA LYS A 294 -13.16 -25.72 -7.77
C LYS A 294 -14.18 -26.37 -8.68
N SER A 295 -15.39 -25.82 -8.75
CA SER A 295 -16.46 -26.36 -9.60
C SER A 295 -17.53 -25.35 -9.92
N ILE A 296 -18.11 -25.50 -11.13
CA ILE A 296 -19.32 -24.82 -11.59
C ILE A 296 -20.43 -25.87 -11.58
N ASN A 297 -21.36 -25.74 -10.65
CA ASN A 297 -22.36 -26.76 -10.36
C ASN A 297 -23.63 -26.59 -11.21
N ASP A 298 -24.35 -27.70 -11.46
CA ASP A 298 -25.56 -27.68 -12.29
C ASP A 298 -26.77 -27.01 -11.61
N ASP A 299 -26.70 -26.81 -10.30
CA ASP A 299 -27.70 -26.07 -9.50
C ASP A 299 -27.52 -24.57 -9.53
N LYS A 300 -26.64 -24.06 -10.42
CA LYS A 300 -26.25 -22.64 -10.59
C LYS A 300 -25.47 -22.08 -9.42
N THR A 301 -24.73 -22.91 -8.73
CA THR A 301 -23.76 -22.46 -7.73
C THR A 301 -22.33 -22.63 -8.24
N ILE A 302 -21.39 -21.95 -7.60
CA ILE A 302 -19.96 -22.24 -7.72
C ILE A 302 -19.40 -22.59 -6.36
N THR A 303 -18.38 -23.44 -6.37
CA THR A 303 -17.58 -23.80 -5.20
C THR A 303 -16.17 -23.30 -5.42
N THR A 304 -15.60 -22.58 -4.46
CA THR A 304 -14.20 -22.11 -4.48
C THR A 304 -13.28 -23.17 -3.91
N GLU A 305 -11.98 -23.11 -4.26
CA GLU A 305 -10.98 -24.01 -3.67
C GLU A 305 -10.62 -23.56 -2.26
N TYR A 306 -10.33 -22.27 -2.08
CA TYR A 306 -9.95 -21.69 -0.80
C TYR A 306 -11.08 -20.83 -0.22
N CYS A 307 -11.08 -20.69 1.10
CA CYS A 307 -12.03 -19.84 1.81
C CYS A 307 -11.42 -18.48 2.11
N SER A 308 -12.23 -17.42 2.03
CA SER A 308 -11.89 -16.16 2.65
C SER A 308 -11.75 -16.32 4.18
N LYS A 309 -10.85 -15.60 4.81
CA LYS A 309 -10.72 -15.59 6.28
C LYS A 309 -12.06 -15.40 7.01
N TYR A 310 -12.97 -14.64 6.43
CA TYR A 310 -14.31 -14.35 6.97
C TYR A 310 -15.42 -15.13 6.29
N GLY A 311 -15.11 -16.03 5.36
CA GLY A 311 -16.10 -16.76 4.55
C GLY A 311 -16.70 -15.91 3.45
N PHE A 312 -17.91 -16.30 3.03
CA PHE A 312 -18.65 -15.63 1.96
C PHE A 312 -19.94 -15.02 2.50
N LYS A 313 -20.30 -13.85 1.99
CA LYS A 313 -21.51 -13.12 2.39
C LYS A 313 -22.31 -12.74 1.17
N GLU A 314 -23.62 -12.97 1.19
CA GLU A 314 -24.53 -12.47 0.16
C GLU A 314 -24.39 -10.94 0.01
N GLY A 315 -24.17 -10.48 -1.22
CA GLY A 315 -23.89 -9.09 -1.53
C GLY A 315 -22.40 -8.70 -1.48
N GLY A 316 -21.48 -9.60 -1.07
CA GLY A 316 -20.07 -9.46 -1.36
C GLY A 316 -19.84 -9.35 -2.87
N TYR A 317 -18.71 -8.84 -3.32
CA TYR A 317 -18.50 -8.57 -4.73
C TYR A 317 -17.15 -9.10 -5.23
N TYR A 318 -17.15 -9.60 -6.48
CA TYR A 318 -16.01 -10.28 -7.07
C TYR A 318 -16.05 -10.22 -8.60
N TYR A 319 -14.98 -10.64 -9.25
CA TYR A 319 -14.92 -10.91 -10.69
C TYR A 319 -14.21 -12.24 -10.94
N PHE A 320 -14.50 -12.87 -12.08
CA PHE A 320 -13.73 -14.00 -12.58
C PHE A 320 -12.57 -13.54 -13.42
N PHE A 321 -11.45 -14.27 -13.41
CA PHE A 321 -10.30 -13.97 -14.25
C PHE A 321 -9.56 -15.23 -14.71
N ASN A 322 -8.65 -15.05 -15.63
CA ASN A 322 -7.85 -16.08 -16.28
C ASN A 322 -8.71 -17.03 -17.14
N VAL A 323 -9.49 -16.45 -18.02
CA VAL A 323 -10.34 -17.20 -18.96
C VAL A 323 -10.23 -16.59 -20.36
N LEU A 324 -9.92 -17.42 -21.37
CA LEU A 324 -9.65 -16.95 -22.73
C LEU A 324 -10.87 -16.33 -23.42
N GLU A 325 -12.08 -16.84 -23.15
CA GLU A 325 -13.31 -16.34 -23.73
C GLU A 325 -13.64 -14.89 -23.31
N GLU A 326 -13.04 -14.40 -22.24
CA GLU A 326 -13.19 -13.04 -21.74
C GLU A 326 -12.03 -12.12 -22.13
N LEU A 327 -11.17 -12.57 -23.06
CA LEU A 327 -10.15 -11.73 -23.68
C LEU A 327 -10.79 -10.86 -24.77
N ASP A 328 -11.52 -9.81 -24.38
CA ASP A 328 -12.40 -9.07 -25.27
C ASP A 328 -12.22 -7.54 -25.22
N THR A 329 -11.32 -7.05 -24.38
CA THR A 329 -11.02 -5.63 -24.19
C THR A 329 -9.53 -5.31 -24.42
N PRO A 330 -9.17 -4.19 -25.09
CA PRO A 330 -7.78 -3.78 -25.27
C PRO A 330 -7.04 -3.67 -23.93
N GLY A 331 -5.85 -4.24 -23.86
CA GLY A 331 -5.03 -4.29 -22.64
C GLY A 331 -5.20 -5.57 -21.83
N GLU A 332 -6.04 -6.49 -22.27
CA GLU A 332 -6.17 -7.80 -21.63
C GLU A 332 -5.23 -8.84 -22.24
N TYR A 333 -4.82 -9.80 -21.41
CA TYR A 333 -4.05 -10.97 -21.84
C TYR A 333 -4.47 -12.25 -21.12
N TYR A 334 -4.14 -13.37 -21.75
CA TYR A 334 -4.31 -14.71 -21.18
C TYR A 334 -3.10 -15.58 -21.53
N ILE A 335 -2.61 -16.36 -20.59
CA ILE A 335 -1.53 -17.31 -20.83
C ILE A 335 -2.06 -18.73 -20.67
N ASP A 336 -2.06 -19.49 -21.76
CA ASP A 336 -2.18 -20.94 -21.72
C ASP A 336 -0.86 -21.51 -21.18
N ARG A 337 -0.83 -21.75 -19.88
CA ARG A 337 0.38 -22.18 -19.17
C ARG A 337 0.83 -23.60 -19.49
N ASP A 338 -0.10 -24.44 -19.93
CA ASP A 338 0.24 -25.81 -20.32
C ASP A 338 0.95 -25.84 -21.68
N ASN A 339 0.47 -25.06 -22.62
CA ASN A 339 1.04 -24.98 -23.95
C ASN A 339 2.14 -23.89 -24.07
N GLY A 340 2.21 -22.93 -23.14
CA GLY A 340 3.14 -21.80 -23.16
C GLY A 340 2.80 -20.79 -24.25
N ILE A 341 1.52 -20.52 -24.43
CA ILE A 341 1.02 -19.55 -25.42
C ILE A 341 0.45 -18.34 -24.70
N LEU A 342 0.98 -17.16 -24.98
CA LEU A 342 0.41 -15.89 -24.55
C LEU A 342 -0.53 -15.36 -25.63
N TYR A 343 -1.76 -15.06 -25.26
CA TYR A 343 -2.76 -14.34 -26.04
C TYR A 343 -2.90 -12.93 -25.48
N PHE A 344 -2.91 -11.94 -26.34
CA PHE A 344 -2.93 -10.52 -25.94
C PHE A 344 -3.78 -9.68 -26.89
N TYR A 345 -4.66 -8.85 -26.32
CA TYR A 345 -5.35 -7.81 -27.06
C TYR A 345 -4.60 -6.47 -26.87
N PRO A 346 -3.67 -6.10 -27.76
CA PRO A 346 -2.87 -4.90 -27.56
C PRO A 346 -3.72 -3.63 -27.58
N PRO A 347 -3.42 -2.62 -26.74
CA PRO A 347 -4.10 -1.33 -26.75
C PRO A 347 -3.97 -0.58 -28.08
N ASP A 348 -2.85 -0.76 -28.76
CA ASP A 348 -2.60 -0.30 -30.13
C ASP A 348 -1.63 -1.24 -30.86
N GLU A 349 -1.46 -1.04 -32.14
CA GLU A 349 -0.53 -1.84 -33.00
C GLU A 349 0.69 -1.03 -33.45
N ASN A 350 1.13 -0.05 -32.65
CA ASN A 350 2.31 0.73 -32.98
C ASN A 350 3.57 -0.15 -32.88
N GLU A 351 4.33 -0.22 -33.95
CA GLU A 351 5.57 -1.01 -34.05
C GLU A 351 6.63 -0.61 -32.99
N ASN A 352 6.57 0.63 -32.51
CA ASN A 352 7.48 1.13 -31.49
C ASN A 352 6.98 0.88 -30.05
N SER A 353 5.81 0.25 -29.87
CA SER A 353 5.30 -0.07 -28.54
C SER A 353 6.19 -1.09 -27.85
N LYS A 354 6.55 -0.78 -26.61
CA LYS A 354 7.34 -1.64 -25.75
C LYS A 354 6.43 -2.67 -25.07
N ILE A 355 6.66 -3.93 -25.36
CA ILE A 355 5.98 -5.04 -24.70
C ILE A 355 6.99 -5.74 -23.79
N MET A 356 6.66 -5.90 -22.53
CA MET A 356 7.55 -6.53 -21.56
C MET A 356 6.82 -7.63 -20.80
N LEU A 357 7.49 -8.76 -20.61
CA LEU A 357 7.04 -9.85 -19.76
C LEU A 357 7.99 -9.99 -18.57
N SER A 358 7.53 -9.82 -17.34
CA SER A 358 8.38 -10.05 -16.15
C SER A 358 8.69 -11.54 -16.02
N THR A 359 9.96 -11.91 -15.95
CA THR A 359 10.39 -13.32 -15.92
C THR A 359 11.22 -13.68 -14.71
N SER A 360 11.99 -12.74 -14.17
CA SER A 360 12.80 -13.00 -12.97
C SER A 360 11.94 -13.02 -11.70
N ASN A 361 12.14 -14.01 -10.86
CA ASN A 361 11.56 -14.13 -9.51
C ASN A 361 12.54 -13.70 -8.40
N GLU A 362 13.64 -13.04 -8.76
CA GLU A 362 14.62 -12.50 -7.84
C GLU A 362 14.44 -11.00 -7.65
N ASN A 363 14.83 -10.49 -6.49
CA ASN A 363 15.02 -9.05 -6.33
C ASN A 363 16.06 -8.56 -7.34
N ILE A 364 15.86 -7.37 -7.89
CA ILE A 364 16.85 -6.82 -8.83
C ILE A 364 18.14 -6.52 -8.07
N ILE A 365 18.02 -5.83 -6.92
CA ILE A 365 19.14 -5.53 -6.02
C ILE A 365 18.77 -5.92 -4.58
N SER A 366 19.73 -6.50 -3.86
CA SER A 366 19.66 -6.73 -2.43
C SER A 366 20.92 -6.20 -1.74
N ILE A 367 20.76 -5.39 -0.70
CA ILE A 367 21.84 -4.94 0.18
C ILE A 367 21.64 -5.64 1.52
N THR A 368 22.53 -6.58 1.83
CA THR A 368 22.39 -7.45 3.01
C THR A 368 22.70 -6.71 4.32
N GLU A 369 22.33 -7.28 5.46
CA GLU A 369 22.53 -6.71 6.80
C GLU A 369 24.00 -6.42 7.15
N LYS A 370 24.94 -7.06 6.47
CA LYS A 370 26.40 -6.89 6.68
C LYS A 370 27.01 -5.82 5.79
N ALA A 371 26.27 -5.33 4.79
CA ALA A 371 26.73 -4.27 3.92
C ALA A 371 26.50 -2.89 4.54
N SER A 372 27.34 -1.94 4.21
CA SER A 372 27.19 -0.56 4.68
C SER A 372 27.72 0.46 3.66
N ASN A 373 27.27 1.71 3.77
CA ASN A 373 27.81 2.83 2.99
C ASN A 373 27.69 2.64 1.46
N ILE A 374 26.62 2.00 0.99
CA ILE A 374 26.34 1.81 -0.44
C ILE A 374 25.31 2.82 -0.89
N THR A 375 25.59 3.47 -2.01
CA THR A 375 24.67 4.38 -2.68
C THR A 375 24.31 3.83 -4.05
N ILE A 376 23.01 3.74 -4.34
CA ILE A 376 22.46 3.48 -5.68
C ILE A 376 21.77 4.75 -6.12
N SER A 377 22.17 5.33 -7.24
CA SER A 377 21.54 6.56 -7.71
C SER A 377 21.31 6.62 -9.21
N ASP A 378 20.27 7.34 -9.61
CA ASP A 378 19.98 7.65 -11.00
C ASP A 378 19.77 6.42 -11.91
N ILE A 379 19.21 5.36 -11.37
CA ILE A 379 19.00 4.06 -12.05
C ILE A 379 17.52 3.71 -12.01
N THR A 380 17.01 3.13 -13.11
CA THR A 380 15.68 2.53 -13.19
C THR A 380 15.76 1.03 -12.88
N LEU A 381 14.95 0.56 -11.95
CA LEU A 381 14.76 -0.86 -11.57
C LEU A 381 13.36 -1.27 -11.99
N GLN A 382 13.21 -2.30 -12.84
CA GLN A 382 11.87 -2.62 -13.34
C GLN A 382 11.63 -4.11 -13.66
N SER A 383 10.35 -4.50 -13.61
CA SER A 383 9.80 -5.72 -14.20
C SER A 383 10.33 -7.00 -13.57
N THR A 384 10.20 -7.11 -12.25
CA THR A 384 10.46 -8.35 -11.51
C THR A 384 9.16 -8.96 -10.97
N ARG A 385 9.13 -10.27 -10.78
CA ARG A 385 8.07 -11.03 -10.10
C ARG A 385 8.21 -11.01 -8.57
N SER A 386 9.26 -10.36 -8.06
CA SER A 386 9.61 -10.23 -6.64
C SER A 386 9.59 -8.76 -6.23
N ASP A 387 10.24 -8.42 -5.11
CA ASP A 387 10.57 -7.05 -4.75
C ASP A 387 11.62 -6.49 -5.72
N ALA A 388 11.57 -5.20 -6.01
CA ALA A 388 12.61 -4.64 -6.86
C ALA A 388 13.92 -4.41 -6.09
N LEU A 389 13.84 -3.88 -4.86
CA LEU A 389 15.01 -3.51 -4.07
C LEU A 389 14.81 -3.86 -2.59
N ASN A 390 15.81 -4.51 -2.00
CA ASN A 390 15.83 -4.83 -0.57
C ASN A 390 17.09 -4.25 0.08
N ILE A 391 16.93 -3.49 1.18
CA ILE A 391 18.00 -2.81 1.90
C ILE A 391 17.93 -3.21 3.37
N ALA A 392 18.81 -4.09 3.81
CA ALA A 392 18.95 -4.50 5.20
C ALA A 392 20.22 -3.95 5.87
N GLY A 393 21.07 -3.28 5.11
CA GLY A 393 22.36 -2.75 5.55
C GLY A 393 22.31 -1.50 6.41
N GLU A 394 23.47 -0.87 6.61
CA GLU A 394 23.60 0.35 7.39
C GLU A 394 24.17 1.50 6.54
N ASN A 395 23.63 2.73 6.73
CA ASN A 395 24.06 3.95 6.03
C ASN A 395 23.98 3.84 4.49
N CYS A 396 23.01 3.09 3.96
CA CYS A 396 22.80 2.95 2.52
C CYS A 396 21.84 4.02 2.00
N LYS A 397 22.01 4.39 0.73
CA LYS A 397 21.22 5.46 0.10
C LYS A 397 20.69 5.01 -1.26
N ILE A 398 19.42 5.28 -1.50
CA ILE A 398 18.77 5.15 -2.80
C ILE A 398 18.25 6.54 -3.17
N VAL A 399 18.82 7.10 -4.22
CA VAL A 399 18.59 8.52 -4.56
C VAL A 399 18.31 8.68 -6.06
N ASN A 400 17.30 9.47 -6.40
CA ASN A 400 16.93 9.77 -7.78
C ASN A 400 16.64 8.52 -8.64
N CYS A 401 16.20 7.42 -8.04
CA CYS A 401 15.91 6.18 -8.75
C CYS A 401 14.45 6.11 -9.18
N THR A 402 14.18 5.39 -10.27
CA THR A 402 12.83 4.98 -10.65
C THR A 402 12.68 3.49 -10.38
N VAL A 403 11.65 3.11 -9.62
CA VAL A 403 11.32 1.71 -9.31
C VAL A 403 9.91 1.43 -9.79
N LYS A 404 9.74 0.49 -10.73
CA LYS A 404 8.43 0.23 -11.31
C LYS A 404 8.22 -1.22 -11.73
N ASN A 405 6.94 -1.60 -11.84
CA ASN A 405 6.55 -2.91 -12.37
C ASN A 405 7.12 -4.10 -11.57
N ALA A 406 7.14 -4.00 -10.25
CA ALA A 406 7.41 -5.11 -9.36
C ALA A 406 6.09 -5.78 -8.93
N ALA A 407 6.06 -7.11 -8.86
CA ALA A 407 4.86 -7.85 -8.46
C ALA A 407 4.64 -7.84 -6.93
N GLU A 408 5.69 -7.77 -6.16
CA GLU A 408 5.67 -7.61 -4.70
C GLU A 408 5.86 -6.14 -4.34
N CYS A 409 6.74 -5.80 -3.41
CA CYS A 409 6.98 -4.42 -3.00
C CYS A 409 8.02 -3.72 -3.90
N GLY A 410 7.95 -2.39 -3.96
CA GLY A 410 8.93 -1.61 -4.70
C GLY A 410 10.28 -1.58 -4.00
N ILE A 411 10.33 -1.03 -2.79
CA ILE A 411 11.56 -0.90 -1.99
C ILE A 411 11.28 -1.38 -0.57
N ASN A 412 12.05 -2.35 -0.10
CA ASN A 412 12.07 -2.76 1.30
C ASN A 412 13.29 -2.16 2.00
N VAL A 413 13.09 -1.45 3.09
CA VAL A 413 14.14 -0.85 3.92
C VAL A 413 14.04 -1.39 5.33
N SER A 414 15.08 -2.06 5.77
CA SER A 414 15.30 -2.45 7.16
C SER A 414 16.69 -1.96 7.61
N GLY A 415 17.27 -2.52 8.63
CA GLY A 415 18.59 -2.07 9.06
C GLY A 415 18.57 -0.68 9.70
N LYS A 416 19.60 0.15 9.44
CA LYS A 416 19.80 1.38 10.20
C LYS A 416 20.39 2.52 9.37
N ASN A 417 19.93 3.75 9.63
CA ASN A 417 20.42 4.99 9.02
C ASN A 417 20.34 4.98 7.48
N ASN A 418 19.38 4.28 6.89
CA ASN A 418 19.21 4.22 5.45
C ASN A 418 18.32 5.35 4.94
N LEU A 419 18.53 5.77 3.70
CA LEU A 419 17.83 6.88 3.06
C LEU A 419 17.25 6.45 1.70
N VAL A 420 15.97 6.71 1.48
CA VAL A 420 15.31 6.67 0.17
C VAL A 420 14.83 8.07 -0.14
N GLU A 421 15.41 8.70 -1.14
CA GLU A 421 15.21 10.13 -1.43
C GLU A 421 15.01 10.40 -2.92
N ASN A 422 14.04 11.27 -3.22
CA ASN A 422 13.76 11.77 -4.57
C ASN A 422 13.59 10.66 -5.62
N CYS A 423 12.97 9.55 -5.21
CA CYS A 423 12.66 8.42 -6.09
C CYS A 423 11.21 8.49 -6.60
N GLU A 424 10.99 7.91 -7.78
CA GLU A 424 9.66 7.57 -8.26
C GLU A 424 9.45 6.07 -8.06
N VAL A 425 8.39 5.68 -7.32
CA VAL A 425 8.03 4.29 -7.09
C VAL A 425 6.60 4.09 -7.54
N ALA A 426 6.38 3.34 -8.63
CA ALA A 426 5.09 3.28 -9.31
C ALA A 426 4.78 1.91 -9.91
N PHE A 427 3.50 1.64 -10.15
CA PHE A 427 3.02 0.38 -10.76
C PHE A 427 3.49 -0.86 -9.99
N ILE A 428 3.28 -0.84 -8.68
CA ILE A 428 3.75 -1.85 -7.74
C ILE A 428 2.58 -2.76 -7.33
N GLY A 429 2.82 -4.06 -7.27
CA GLY A 429 1.80 -5.05 -6.94
C GLY A 429 1.28 -4.95 -5.51
N LYS A 430 2.15 -4.62 -4.55
CA LYS A 430 1.82 -4.42 -3.13
C LYS A 430 2.21 -3.03 -2.63
N ASP A 431 2.96 -2.93 -1.52
CA ASP A 431 3.42 -1.64 -0.96
C ASP A 431 4.46 -0.96 -1.86
N ALA A 432 4.39 0.36 -2.02
CA ALA A 432 5.44 1.05 -2.75
C ALA A 432 6.76 1.01 -1.98
N VAL A 433 6.74 1.31 -0.68
CA VAL A 433 7.88 1.22 0.22
C VAL A 433 7.50 0.54 1.52
N VAL A 434 8.25 -0.48 1.93
CA VAL A 434 8.21 -1.04 3.28
C VAL A 434 9.38 -0.48 4.05
N LEU A 435 9.11 0.25 5.12
CA LEU A 435 10.11 0.89 5.96
C LEU A 435 10.08 0.30 7.35
N SER A 436 11.13 -0.34 7.76
CA SER A 436 11.27 -0.93 9.08
C SER A 436 12.65 -0.60 9.67
N GLY A 437 13.00 -1.21 10.75
CA GLY A 437 14.30 -1.01 11.40
C GLY A 437 14.15 -0.44 12.79
N GLY A 438 15.21 -0.58 13.55
CA GLY A 438 15.16 -0.40 15.01
C GLY A 438 14.68 -1.66 15.72
N SER A 439 14.88 -1.73 17.01
CA SER A 439 14.56 -2.91 17.83
C SER A 439 13.93 -2.52 19.15
N ALA A 440 12.88 -3.24 19.54
CA ALA A 440 12.30 -3.15 20.87
C ALA A 440 13.31 -3.59 21.94
N GLU A 441 14.16 -4.57 21.64
CA GLU A 441 15.24 -4.98 22.53
C GLU A 441 16.29 -3.85 22.62
N GLY A 442 16.44 -3.31 23.81
CA GLY A 442 17.32 -2.16 24.06
C GLY A 442 16.79 -0.84 23.51
N PHE A 443 15.60 -0.80 22.95
CA PHE A 443 14.96 0.39 22.38
C PHE A 443 15.87 1.15 21.38
N VAL A 444 16.34 0.44 20.37
CA VAL A 444 17.29 0.97 19.40
C VAL A 444 16.55 1.59 18.23
N TYR A 445 16.89 2.83 17.88
CA TYR A 445 16.31 3.54 16.73
C TYR A 445 16.87 3.02 15.40
N GLY A 446 15.99 2.83 14.43
CA GLY A 446 16.37 2.52 13.03
C GLY A 446 16.95 3.72 12.31
N ASN A 447 16.41 4.92 12.56
CA ASN A 447 16.76 6.18 11.89
C ASN A 447 16.75 6.07 10.36
N ASN A 448 15.91 5.21 9.80
CA ASN A 448 15.72 5.14 8.36
C ASN A 448 14.77 6.24 7.92
N THR A 449 14.98 6.79 6.74
CA THR A 449 14.19 7.91 6.21
C THR A 449 13.74 7.64 4.77
N VAL A 450 12.44 7.89 4.52
CA VAL A 450 11.83 7.92 3.18
C VAL A 450 11.32 9.33 2.95
N THR A 451 11.96 10.08 2.05
CA THR A 451 11.69 11.51 1.87
C THR A 451 11.72 11.96 0.41
N ASP A 452 10.94 12.97 0.07
CA ASP A 452 10.88 13.61 -1.25
C ASP A 452 10.51 12.67 -2.42
N ASN A 453 9.87 11.52 -2.16
CA ASN A 453 9.54 10.55 -3.19
C ASN A 453 8.15 10.79 -3.79
N SER A 454 7.95 10.35 -5.04
CA SER A 454 6.64 10.18 -5.68
C SER A 454 6.25 8.71 -5.61
N LEU A 455 5.22 8.39 -4.81
CA LEU A 455 4.77 7.03 -4.55
C LEU A 455 3.34 6.88 -5.06
N HIS A 456 3.13 6.15 -6.16
CA HIS A 456 1.81 6.09 -6.78
C HIS A 456 1.55 4.78 -7.55
N ASP A 457 0.30 4.52 -7.89
CA ASP A 457 -0.08 3.30 -8.62
C ASP A 457 0.47 2.03 -7.95
N TYR A 458 0.41 1.96 -6.63
CA TYR A 458 0.75 0.77 -5.85
C TYR A 458 -0.53 0.00 -5.48
N GLY A 459 -0.37 -1.23 -4.97
CA GLY A 459 -1.51 -2.09 -4.68
C GLY A 459 -2.22 -2.57 -5.93
N GLU A 460 -1.49 -2.79 -7.03
CA GLU A 460 -2.11 -3.21 -8.28
C GLU A 460 -2.50 -4.69 -8.28
N ILE A 461 -1.87 -5.52 -7.45
CA ILE A 461 -2.20 -6.96 -7.28
C ILE A 461 -2.99 -7.16 -5.99
N GLN A 462 -2.41 -6.86 -4.83
CA GLN A 462 -3.11 -6.85 -3.55
C GLN A 462 -3.76 -5.49 -3.34
N LYS A 463 -5.05 -5.47 -2.98
CA LYS A 463 -5.84 -4.23 -2.93
C LYS A 463 -6.04 -3.67 -1.54
N THR A 464 -5.90 -4.51 -0.50
CA THR A 464 -6.11 -4.09 0.89
C THR A 464 -4.90 -4.39 1.78
N TYR A 465 -4.78 -3.68 2.89
CA TYR A 465 -3.63 -3.72 3.80
C TYR A 465 -2.29 -3.53 3.09
N ILE A 466 -2.31 -2.62 2.11
CA ILE A 466 -1.13 -2.12 1.40
C ILE A 466 -1.09 -0.59 1.49
N SER A 467 0.06 -0.01 1.31
CA SER A 467 0.26 1.43 1.48
C SER A 467 1.37 1.99 0.60
N GLY A 468 1.36 3.31 0.43
CA GLY A 468 2.50 4.02 -0.17
C GLY A 468 3.76 3.83 0.68
N VAL A 469 3.62 3.93 2.00
CA VAL A 469 4.67 3.53 2.94
C VAL A 469 4.08 2.67 4.05
N ASN A 470 4.55 1.44 4.15
CA ASN A 470 4.27 0.51 5.25
C ASN A 470 5.39 0.65 6.28
N LEU A 471 5.12 1.41 7.34
CA LEU A 471 6.10 1.85 8.33
C LEU A 471 6.02 1.02 9.60
N SER A 472 7.14 0.50 10.06
CA SER A 472 7.22 -0.24 11.32
C SER A 472 8.54 0.03 12.05
N GLY A 473 8.77 -0.67 13.17
CA GLY A 473 9.99 -0.52 13.94
C GLY A 473 10.01 0.71 14.84
N ILE A 474 11.19 1.25 15.10
CA ILE A 474 11.39 2.32 16.08
C ILE A 474 12.21 3.46 15.49
N GLY A 475 11.66 4.69 15.56
CA GLY A 475 12.40 5.92 15.25
C GLY A 475 12.73 6.10 13.78
N ASN A 476 11.82 5.71 12.89
CA ASN A 476 11.95 5.92 11.44
C ASN A 476 11.10 7.12 10.99
N THR A 477 11.41 7.71 9.83
CA THR A 477 10.78 8.94 9.34
C THR A 477 10.26 8.77 7.91
N VAL A 478 9.01 9.23 7.69
CA VAL A 478 8.38 9.36 6.37
C VAL A 478 8.00 10.84 6.19
N SER A 479 8.69 11.54 5.28
CA SER A 479 8.52 12.99 5.15
C SER A 479 8.56 13.49 3.72
N HIS A 480 7.85 14.59 3.45
CA HIS A 480 7.90 15.30 2.16
C HIS A 480 7.58 14.43 0.92
N ASN A 481 6.89 13.31 1.08
CA ASN A 481 6.50 12.49 -0.06
C ASN A 481 5.16 12.97 -0.66
N GLU A 482 4.99 12.76 -1.96
CA GLU A 482 3.69 12.79 -2.62
C GLU A 482 3.21 11.35 -2.81
N ILE A 483 2.03 11.00 -2.24
CA ILE A 483 1.50 9.63 -2.20
C ILE A 483 0.10 9.64 -2.77
N TYR A 484 -0.13 8.92 -3.88
CA TYR A 484 -1.41 9.04 -4.57
C TYR A 484 -1.77 7.85 -5.47
N ASN A 485 -3.03 7.88 -5.96
CA ASN A 485 -3.61 6.95 -6.92
C ASN A 485 -3.50 5.47 -6.48
N ALA A 486 -4.15 5.13 -5.35
CA ALA A 486 -4.05 3.79 -4.79
C ALA A 486 -5.37 3.27 -4.19
N PRO A 487 -5.59 1.95 -4.23
CA PRO A 487 -6.82 1.35 -3.72
C PRO A 487 -6.98 1.45 -2.20
N HIS A 488 -5.88 1.56 -1.45
CA HIS A 488 -5.89 1.56 0.00
C HIS A 488 -5.03 2.69 0.60
N MET A 489 -4.33 2.47 1.71
CA MET A 489 -3.72 3.50 2.57
C MET A 489 -2.59 4.29 1.89
N GLY A 490 -2.42 5.56 2.25
CA GLY A 490 -1.21 6.32 1.92
C GLY A 490 -0.04 5.90 2.81
N VAL A 491 -0.23 5.95 4.12
CA VAL A 491 0.74 5.48 5.11
C VAL A 491 0.04 4.56 6.12
N TYR A 492 0.52 3.34 6.23
CA TYR A 492 0.23 2.44 7.34
C TYR A 492 1.41 2.45 8.30
N TYR A 493 1.18 2.60 9.61
CA TYR A 493 2.30 2.55 10.54
C TYR A 493 2.00 1.76 11.82
N THR A 494 3.05 1.14 12.35
CA THR A 494 3.11 0.46 13.63
C THR A 494 4.42 0.80 14.34
N GLY A 495 4.68 0.22 15.51
CA GLY A 495 5.92 0.46 16.26
C GLY A 495 5.90 1.78 17.04
N ASN A 496 7.08 2.32 17.36
CA ASN A 496 7.22 3.40 18.32
C ASN A 496 8.13 4.52 17.82
N GLU A 497 7.85 5.76 18.30
CA GLU A 497 8.69 6.93 18.02
C GLU A 497 8.90 7.23 16.52
N ASN A 498 8.00 6.75 15.66
CA ASN A 498 8.06 7.02 14.24
C ASN A 498 7.44 8.38 13.91
N VAL A 499 7.92 9.01 12.85
CA VAL A 499 7.46 10.33 12.42
C VAL A 499 6.92 10.26 10.98
N VAL A 500 5.68 10.72 10.80
CA VAL A 500 5.05 10.92 9.49
C VAL A 500 4.72 12.39 9.33
N GLU A 501 5.49 13.11 8.52
CA GLU A 501 5.38 14.57 8.47
C GLU A 501 5.55 15.17 7.07
N TYR A 502 4.90 16.29 6.83
CA TYR A 502 5.02 17.09 5.60
C TYR A 502 4.69 16.32 4.32
N ASN A 503 3.98 15.19 4.39
CA ASN A 503 3.58 14.46 3.19
C ASN A 503 2.32 15.08 2.57
N TYR A 504 2.21 15.02 1.24
CA TYR A 504 0.97 15.26 0.50
C TYR A 504 0.37 13.93 0.07
N ILE A 505 -0.80 13.58 0.61
CA ILE A 505 -1.48 12.31 0.37
C ILE A 505 -2.83 12.60 -0.25
N HIS A 506 -3.09 12.08 -1.45
CA HIS A 506 -4.34 12.33 -2.17
C HIS A 506 -4.74 11.17 -3.09
N ASP A 507 -5.99 11.10 -3.45
CA ASP A 507 -6.52 10.04 -4.32
C ASP A 507 -6.09 8.62 -3.87
N VAL A 508 -6.19 8.38 -2.57
CA VAL A 508 -5.92 7.06 -1.94
C VAL A 508 -7.18 6.52 -1.28
N VAL A 509 -7.14 5.27 -0.83
CA VAL A 509 -8.27 4.51 -0.25
C VAL A 509 -9.46 4.48 -1.21
N LEU A 510 -9.21 4.23 -2.49
CA LEU A 510 -10.21 4.30 -3.54
C LEU A 510 -11.18 3.11 -3.56
N GLN A 511 -10.92 2.03 -2.81
CA GLN A 511 -11.67 0.75 -2.87
C GLN A 511 -12.10 0.20 -1.51
N SER A 512 -12.02 0.97 -0.43
CA SER A 512 -12.45 0.56 0.91
C SER A 512 -13.02 1.74 1.70
N SER A 513 -13.92 1.47 2.64
CA SER A 513 -14.46 2.47 3.55
C SER A 513 -13.84 2.41 4.94
N ASP A 514 -13.52 1.21 5.44
CA ASP A 514 -12.97 1.02 6.79
C ASP A 514 -11.43 1.05 6.74
N ALA A 515 -10.89 2.17 6.29
CA ALA A 515 -9.47 2.45 6.20
C ALA A 515 -9.21 3.96 6.31
N GLY A 516 -7.95 4.36 6.42
CA GLY A 516 -7.53 5.75 6.49
C GLY A 516 -6.40 6.07 5.52
N ALA A 517 -6.31 7.34 5.08
CA ALA A 517 -5.15 7.77 4.30
C ALA A 517 -3.86 7.64 5.11
N ILE A 518 -3.90 7.95 6.40
CA ILE A 518 -2.89 7.55 7.40
C ILE A 518 -3.60 6.68 8.43
N TYR A 519 -3.08 5.47 8.66
CA TYR A 519 -3.74 4.48 9.49
C TYR A 519 -2.75 3.77 10.43
N THR A 520 -3.19 3.54 11.66
CA THR A 520 -2.59 2.62 12.64
C THR A 520 -3.69 1.96 13.46
N GLY A 521 -3.45 0.77 13.99
CA GLY A 521 -4.49 0.10 14.74
C GLY A 521 -4.04 -1.06 15.62
N TYR A 522 -4.94 -1.46 16.51
CA TYR A 522 -4.96 -2.71 17.24
C TYR A 522 -3.80 -2.91 18.25
N SER A 523 -3.34 -1.83 18.89
CA SER A 523 -2.25 -1.93 19.87
C SER A 523 -2.34 -0.91 20.98
N TYR A 524 -2.05 -1.34 22.22
CA TYR A 524 -1.81 -0.45 23.36
C TYR A 524 -0.32 -0.11 23.58
N SER A 525 0.60 -0.66 22.78
CA SER A 525 2.05 -0.49 22.96
C SER A 525 2.71 0.50 21.99
N THR A 526 2.01 0.90 20.94
CA THR A 526 2.55 1.78 19.87
C THR A 526 2.54 3.26 20.28
N TYR A 527 3.35 3.64 21.25
CA TYR A 527 3.44 5.01 21.78
C TYR A 527 4.51 5.84 21.07
N GLY A 528 4.37 7.16 21.14
CA GLY A 528 5.38 8.14 20.75
C GLY A 528 5.40 8.45 19.25
N ASN A 529 4.49 7.87 18.47
CA ASN A 529 4.41 8.18 17.05
C ASN A 529 3.80 9.57 16.80
N VAL A 530 4.34 10.29 15.82
CA VAL A 530 3.94 11.65 15.49
C VAL A 530 3.53 11.75 14.02
N VAL A 531 2.28 12.13 13.80
CA VAL A 531 1.69 12.43 12.48
C VAL A 531 1.46 13.94 12.43
N ARG A 532 2.31 14.70 11.73
CA ARG A 532 2.22 16.15 11.77
C ARG A 532 2.46 16.82 10.42
N TYR A 533 1.79 17.95 10.22
CA TYR A 533 1.97 18.79 9.04
C TYR A 533 1.77 18.07 7.70
N ASN A 534 0.99 17.00 7.68
CA ASN A 534 0.62 16.34 6.42
C ASN A 534 -0.61 17.04 5.82
N CYS A 535 -0.69 17.09 4.50
CA CYS A 535 -1.91 17.44 3.79
C CYS A 535 -2.55 16.18 3.21
N ILE A 536 -3.80 15.94 3.57
CA ILE A 536 -4.60 14.81 3.06
C ILE A 536 -5.78 15.41 2.30
N SER A 537 -5.96 15.02 1.04
CA SER A 537 -7.08 15.56 0.25
C SER A 537 -7.64 14.54 -0.75
N ASN A 538 -8.95 14.70 -1.08
CA ASN A 538 -9.61 13.97 -2.17
C ASN A 538 -9.47 12.44 -2.06
N ILE A 539 -9.68 11.87 -0.89
CA ILE A 539 -9.59 10.43 -0.65
C ILE A 539 -10.93 9.73 -0.92
N GLY A 540 -10.89 8.42 -1.16
CA GLY A 540 -12.08 7.61 -1.48
C GLY A 540 -12.56 7.81 -2.91
N SER A 541 -13.57 7.04 -3.29
CA SER A 541 -14.17 7.12 -4.62
C SER A 541 -15.69 6.96 -4.54
N GLY A 542 -16.45 8.02 -4.69
CA GLY A 542 -17.90 7.99 -4.80
C GLY A 542 -18.69 7.09 -3.82
N THR A 543 -18.45 5.80 -3.87
CA THR A 543 -19.06 4.78 -3.00
C THR A 543 -18.34 4.60 -1.67
N PHE A 544 -17.03 4.80 -1.65
CA PHE A 544 -16.20 4.58 -0.47
C PHE A 544 -15.96 5.88 0.30
N THR A 545 -16.13 5.81 1.61
CA THR A 545 -16.04 6.98 2.51
C THR A 545 -15.01 6.75 3.63
N PRO A 546 -13.72 6.63 3.27
CA PRO A 546 -12.65 6.36 4.21
C PRO A 546 -12.36 7.53 5.15
N SER A 547 -11.47 7.28 6.11
CA SER A 547 -10.98 8.29 7.06
C SER A 547 -9.73 9.00 6.54
N GLY A 548 -9.52 10.25 6.93
CA GLY A 548 -8.27 10.97 6.69
C GLY A 548 -7.15 10.40 7.56
N ILE A 549 -7.27 10.54 8.88
CA ILE A 549 -6.36 9.92 9.86
C ILE A 549 -7.19 8.98 10.73
N TYR A 550 -6.78 7.73 10.80
CA TYR A 550 -7.49 6.68 11.52
C TYR A 550 -6.57 6.01 12.56
N PHE A 551 -6.82 6.27 13.83
CA PHE A 551 -6.25 5.55 14.95
C PHE A 551 -7.25 4.49 15.38
N ASP A 552 -7.17 3.33 14.73
CA ASP A 552 -8.13 2.26 14.93
C ASP A 552 -7.85 1.49 16.21
N ASP A 553 -8.79 0.71 16.60
CA ASP A 553 -8.86 -0.20 17.77
C ASP A 553 -7.68 -0.13 18.74
N ASN A 554 -7.90 0.55 19.87
CA ASN A 554 -6.95 0.63 20.99
C ASN A 554 -5.64 1.41 20.73
N SER A 555 -5.43 1.98 19.54
CA SER A 555 -4.21 2.74 19.25
C SER A 555 -4.03 3.88 20.24
N SER A 556 -2.97 3.80 21.04
CA SER A 556 -2.73 4.68 22.18
C SER A 556 -1.40 5.42 22.04
N GLY A 557 -1.32 6.63 22.66
CA GLY A 557 -0.10 7.43 22.66
C GLY A 557 0.28 8.02 21.30
N GLN A 558 -0.71 8.27 20.42
CA GLN A 558 -0.51 8.84 19.10
C GLN A 558 -0.65 10.36 19.12
N THR A 559 0.14 11.05 18.32
CA THR A 559 0.03 12.50 18.14
C THR A 559 -0.33 12.86 16.71
N ALA A 560 -1.46 13.54 16.50
CA ALA A 560 -1.84 14.18 15.24
C ALA A 560 -1.82 15.70 15.41
N TYR A 561 -0.81 16.38 14.87
CA TYR A 561 -0.59 17.81 15.08
C TYR A 561 -0.41 18.57 13.78
N GLY A 562 -1.13 19.68 13.61
CA GLY A 562 -0.92 20.60 12.50
C GLY A 562 -1.22 20.02 11.11
N ASN A 563 -2.00 18.93 11.02
CA ASN A 563 -2.35 18.33 9.72
C ASN A 563 -3.47 19.12 9.06
N VAL A 564 -3.52 19.09 7.73
CA VAL A 564 -4.54 19.71 6.88
C VAL A 564 -5.33 18.60 6.19
N LEU A 565 -6.64 18.55 6.41
CA LEU A 565 -7.53 17.55 5.83
C LEU A 565 -8.61 18.23 5.01
N ILE A 566 -8.63 17.98 3.70
CA ILE A 566 -9.51 18.68 2.74
C ILE A 566 -10.25 17.65 1.90
N ASN A 567 -11.55 17.84 1.72
CA ASN A 567 -12.37 16.94 0.91
C ASN A 567 -12.30 15.47 1.37
N ILE A 568 -12.58 15.24 2.63
CA ILE A 568 -12.66 13.90 3.21
C ILE A 568 -14.12 13.44 3.22
N PRO A 569 -14.56 12.51 2.36
CA PRO A 569 -15.97 12.12 2.28
C PRO A 569 -16.45 11.35 3.52
N GLY A 570 -15.58 10.62 4.20
CA GLY A 570 -15.85 9.95 5.47
C GLY A 570 -15.49 10.80 6.69
N TYR A 571 -14.60 10.28 7.52
CA TYR A 571 -14.18 10.91 8.78
C TYR A 571 -12.86 11.66 8.58
N ALA A 572 -12.76 12.92 8.99
CA ALA A 572 -11.45 13.58 9.02
C ALA A 572 -10.51 12.85 9.98
N PHE A 573 -10.99 12.64 11.22
CA PHE A 573 -10.32 11.81 12.22
C PHE A 573 -11.29 10.75 12.76
N LEU A 574 -10.86 9.51 12.78
CA LEU A 574 -11.54 8.42 13.44
C LEU A 574 -10.60 7.81 14.48
N ILE A 575 -10.98 7.89 15.75
CA ILE A 575 -10.19 7.36 16.88
C ILE A 575 -11.03 6.29 17.60
N GLY A 576 -10.60 5.04 17.44
CA GLY A 576 -11.25 3.87 18.01
C GLY A 576 -10.75 3.57 19.41
N ARG A 577 -11.33 4.17 20.45
CA ARG A 577 -11.15 3.80 21.87
C ARG A 577 -9.72 3.81 22.44
N GLY A 578 -8.71 4.30 21.76
CA GLY A 578 -7.34 4.42 22.27
C GLY A 578 -7.21 5.42 23.42
N ARG A 579 -6.10 5.37 24.14
CA ARG A 579 -5.78 6.25 25.29
C ARG A 579 -4.62 7.18 24.94
N ASP A 580 -4.50 8.28 25.69
CA ASP A 580 -3.34 9.18 25.62
C ASP A 580 -3.03 9.72 24.21
N ASN A 581 -4.07 9.89 23.37
CA ASN A 581 -3.94 10.41 22.01
C ASN A 581 -4.06 11.94 22.00
N MET A 582 -3.24 12.60 21.20
CA MET A 582 -3.24 14.05 21.00
C MET A 582 -3.73 14.39 19.58
N ILE A 583 -4.82 15.12 19.45
CA ILE A 583 -5.37 15.64 18.18
C ILE A 583 -5.44 17.15 18.30
N GLU A 584 -4.37 17.84 17.90
CA GLU A 584 -4.19 19.25 18.19
C GLU A 584 -3.76 20.08 16.99
N ASN A 585 -4.23 21.32 16.94
CA ASN A 585 -3.81 22.30 15.95
C ASN A 585 -4.05 21.88 14.48
N ASN A 586 -5.01 20.98 14.21
CA ASN A 586 -5.30 20.52 12.86
C ASN A 586 -6.35 21.43 12.18
N LEU A 587 -6.26 21.53 10.85
CA LEU A 587 -7.20 22.23 10.00
C LEU A 587 -8.01 21.24 9.17
N VAL A 588 -9.31 21.18 9.39
CA VAL A 588 -10.24 20.31 8.66
C VAL A 588 -11.17 21.17 7.81
N ILE A 589 -11.20 20.94 6.50
CA ILE A 589 -12.05 21.68 5.55
C ILE A 589 -12.85 20.68 4.72
N ASN A 590 -14.19 20.81 4.77
CA ASN A 590 -15.10 19.99 3.97
C ASN A 590 -14.93 18.48 4.22
N ALA A 591 -15.17 18.02 5.43
CA ALA A 591 -15.27 16.61 5.75
C ALA A 591 -16.73 16.17 5.94
N GLY A 592 -17.05 14.94 5.55
CA GLY A 592 -18.37 14.33 5.77
C GLY A 592 -18.68 14.22 7.25
N LYS A 593 -17.74 13.74 8.04
CA LYS A 593 -17.71 13.82 9.52
C LYS A 593 -16.34 14.35 9.96
N GLN A 594 -16.31 15.06 11.07
CA GLN A 594 -15.11 15.77 11.51
C GLN A 594 -14.24 14.87 12.41
N ILE A 595 -14.27 15.07 13.73
CA ILE A 595 -13.54 14.25 14.68
C ILE A 595 -14.52 13.27 15.34
N ILE A 596 -14.29 11.98 15.13
CA ILE A 596 -15.01 10.93 15.84
C ILE A 596 -14.03 10.29 16.82
N TYR A 597 -14.39 10.32 18.08
CA TYR A 597 -13.64 9.64 19.13
C TYR A 597 -14.62 8.82 19.96
N ASP A 598 -14.63 7.52 19.74
CA ASP A 598 -15.58 6.62 20.36
C ASP A 598 -15.02 5.94 21.64
N ASP A 599 -15.92 5.35 22.40
CA ASP A 599 -15.65 4.61 23.63
C ASP A 599 -16.18 3.18 23.56
N ARG A 600 -16.25 2.61 22.34
CA ARG A 600 -16.85 1.30 22.10
C ARG A 600 -16.26 0.16 22.96
N ALA A 601 -15.02 0.26 23.42
CA ALA A 601 -14.47 -0.71 24.36
C ALA A 601 -15.09 -0.60 25.74
N TYR A 602 -15.28 0.63 26.25
CA TYR A 602 -15.93 0.90 27.53
C TYR A 602 -17.41 0.53 27.49
N ASP A 603 -18.13 0.94 26.44
CA ASP A 603 -19.51 0.59 26.23
C ASP A 603 -19.70 -0.92 26.10
N GLY A 604 -18.85 -1.59 25.34
CA GLY A 604 -18.86 -3.04 25.21
C GLY A 604 -18.49 -3.79 26.50
N TYR A 605 -17.70 -3.21 27.38
CA TYR A 605 -17.39 -3.77 28.70
C TYR A 605 -18.63 -3.83 29.61
N HIS A 606 -19.48 -2.80 29.55
CA HIS A 606 -20.68 -2.69 30.36
C HIS A 606 -21.91 -3.39 29.76
N ASN A 607 -22.00 -3.42 28.43
CA ASN A 607 -23.15 -3.94 27.67
C ASN A 607 -22.78 -5.27 27.02
N ASP A 608 -23.25 -6.40 27.43
CA ASP A 608 -22.98 -7.80 27.01
C ASP A 608 -22.62 -8.07 25.51
N GLY A 609 -21.98 -7.14 24.84
CA GLY A 609 -21.48 -7.23 23.47
C GLY A 609 -20.19 -8.05 23.34
N TRP A 610 -19.63 -8.07 22.14
CA TRP A 610 -18.37 -8.75 21.82
C TRP A 610 -17.22 -8.34 22.77
N TYR A 611 -17.14 -7.07 23.14
CA TYR A 611 -16.14 -6.56 24.08
C TYR A 611 -16.33 -7.04 25.52
N ALA A 612 -17.56 -7.16 25.98
CA ALA A 612 -17.83 -7.70 27.32
C ALA A 612 -17.27 -9.12 27.48
N LYS A 613 -17.38 -9.92 26.42
CA LYS A 613 -16.82 -11.28 26.39
C LYS A 613 -15.29 -11.30 26.29
N ASN A 614 -14.69 -10.29 25.66
CA ASN A 614 -13.25 -10.22 25.36
C ASN A 614 -12.44 -9.33 26.30
N CYS A 615 -13.09 -8.61 27.24
CA CYS A 615 -12.40 -7.70 28.18
C CYS A 615 -12.43 -8.19 29.64
N LYS A 616 -13.40 -9.07 29.98
CA LYS A 616 -13.70 -9.42 31.38
C LYS A 616 -12.91 -10.61 31.97
N THR A 617 -12.13 -11.28 31.13
CA THR A 617 -11.37 -12.47 31.58
C THR A 617 -9.91 -12.34 31.26
N PRO A 618 -8.99 -12.92 32.06
CA PRO A 618 -7.55 -12.92 31.78
C PRO A 618 -7.17 -13.52 30.38
N ASP A 619 -8.04 -14.35 29.82
CA ASP A 619 -7.85 -14.99 28.52
C ASP A 619 -8.37 -14.13 27.37
N SER A 620 -8.95 -12.97 27.64
CA SER A 620 -9.49 -12.10 26.62
C SER A 620 -8.40 -11.41 25.79
N ARG A 621 -8.65 -11.18 24.50
CA ARG A 621 -7.67 -10.53 23.62
C ARG A 621 -7.27 -9.12 24.08
N LEU A 622 -8.20 -8.33 24.63
CA LEU A 622 -7.86 -7.01 25.17
C LEU A 622 -6.94 -7.08 26.38
N TRP A 623 -7.18 -8.03 27.29
CA TRP A 623 -6.28 -8.30 28.41
C TRP A 623 -4.87 -8.68 27.93
N GLN A 624 -4.77 -9.55 26.94
CA GLN A 624 -3.50 -9.94 26.34
C GLN A 624 -2.78 -8.71 25.77
N LEU A 625 -3.46 -7.86 24.99
CA LEU A 625 -2.89 -6.62 24.43
C LEU A 625 -2.40 -5.65 25.52
N MET A 626 -3.13 -5.52 26.64
CA MET A 626 -2.69 -4.70 27.77
C MET A 626 -1.45 -5.28 28.45
N ASN A 627 -1.38 -6.60 28.62
CA ASN A 627 -0.20 -7.26 29.17
C ASN A 627 1.00 -7.19 28.24
N GLU A 628 0.81 -7.40 26.94
CA GLU A 628 1.84 -7.20 25.91
C GLU A 628 2.43 -5.77 26.01
N ALA A 629 1.57 -4.77 26.15
CA ALA A 629 2.01 -3.38 26.32
C ALA A 629 2.81 -3.17 27.63
N LYS A 630 2.38 -3.79 28.74
CA LYS A 630 3.11 -3.71 30.01
C LYS A 630 4.49 -4.35 29.94
N GLU A 631 4.55 -5.56 29.40
CA GLU A 631 5.82 -6.29 29.23
C GLU A 631 6.78 -5.50 28.32
N PHE A 632 6.27 -4.96 27.21
CA PHE A 632 7.02 -4.08 26.34
C PHE A 632 7.54 -2.86 27.11
N ASN A 633 6.68 -2.12 27.82
CA ASN A 633 7.08 -0.92 28.56
C ASN A 633 8.13 -1.23 29.65
N ALA A 634 7.97 -2.35 30.36
CA ALA A 634 8.96 -2.82 31.34
C ALA A 634 10.31 -3.13 30.69
N SER A 635 10.32 -3.74 29.49
CA SER A 635 11.54 -4.08 28.76
C SER A 635 12.35 -2.85 28.32
N ILE A 636 11.70 -1.69 28.20
CA ILE A 636 12.31 -0.41 27.81
C ILE A 636 12.43 0.58 28.99
N GLY A 637 12.38 0.06 30.23
CA GLY A 637 12.57 0.87 31.45
C GLY A 637 11.38 1.73 31.83
N ASN A 638 10.16 1.31 31.55
CA ASN A 638 8.89 2.01 31.81
C ASN A 638 8.86 3.44 31.23
N LYS A 639 9.25 3.56 29.98
CA LYS A 639 9.36 4.84 29.28
C LYS A 639 8.02 5.58 29.16
N TYR A 640 6.91 4.85 28.98
CA TYR A 640 5.59 5.41 28.72
C TYR A 640 4.68 5.37 29.94
N ASP A 641 4.50 6.50 30.59
CA ASP A 641 3.63 6.66 31.78
C ASP A 641 2.16 6.27 31.48
N GLY A 642 1.71 6.45 30.24
CA GLY A 642 0.35 6.09 29.84
C GLY A 642 0.07 4.59 29.97
N ILE A 643 1.05 3.74 29.67
CA ILE A 643 0.95 2.29 29.83
C ILE A 643 0.90 1.92 31.31
N GLU A 644 1.72 2.56 32.15
CA GLU A 644 1.69 2.36 33.59
C GLU A 644 0.34 2.78 34.20
N ARG A 645 -0.20 3.93 33.82
CA ARG A 645 -1.54 4.37 34.24
C ARG A 645 -2.63 3.38 33.84
N MET A 646 -2.59 2.84 32.66
CA MET A 646 -3.55 1.83 32.18
C MET A 646 -3.56 0.61 33.11
N HIS A 647 -2.40 0.14 33.55
CA HIS A 647 -2.29 -0.99 34.48
C HIS A 647 -2.73 -0.65 35.92
N GLN A 648 -2.44 0.56 36.38
CA GLN A 648 -2.94 1.06 37.67
C GLN A 648 -4.47 1.15 37.66
N ASP A 649 -5.06 1.60 36.54
CA ASP A 649 -6.50 1.66 36.35
C ASP A 649 -7.13 0.26 36.36
N TYR A 650 -6.46 -0.71 35.73
CA TYR A 650 -6.92 -2.10 35.73
C TYR A 650 -6.86 -2.78 37.09
N ALA A 651 -5.87 -2.45 37.93
CA ALA A 651 -5.67 -3.02 39.26
C ALA A 651 -6.61 -2.45 40.33
N ARG A 652 -7.56 -1.57 39.98
CA ARG A 652 -8.54 -1.04 40.94
C ARG A 652 -9.46 -2.14 41.45
N GLU A 653 -9.77 -2.13 42.75
CA GLU A 653 -10.68 -3.08 43.37
C GLU A 653 -12.12 -3.01 42.81
N GLU A 654 -12.53 -1.84 42.31
CA GLU A 654 -13.77 -1.62 41.57
C GLU A 654 -13.46 -1.57 40.10
N ASP A 655 -13.32 -2.74 39.46
CA ASP A 655 -13.15 -2.82 38.00
C ASP A 655 -14.46 -2.43 37.31
N ASP A 656 -14.56 -1.18 36.91
CA ASP A 656 -15.68 -0.59 36.18
C ASP A 656 -15.39 -0.43 34.67
N GLY A 657 -14.36 -1.10 34.15
CA GLY A 657 -13.89 -0.95 32.77
C GLY A 657 -12.98 0.26 32.56
N PHE A 658 -12.45 0.86 33.62
CA PHE A 658 -11.69 2.09 33.54
C PHE A 658 -10.39 1.94 32.75
N ALA A 659 -9.76 0.76 32.76
CA ALA A 659 -8.56 0.48 31.95
C ALA A 659 -8.80 0.58 30.43
N VAL A 660 -9.97 0.15 29.96
CA VAL A 660 -10.37 0.24 28.54
C VAL A 660 -10.99 1.59 28.17
N ASN A 661 -11.11 2.49 29.14
CA ASN A 661 -11.64 3.82 28.90
C ASN A 661 -10.64 4.68 28.10
N PRO A 662 -11.08 5.37 27.03
CA PRO A 662 -10.25 6.31 26.29
C PRO A 662 -9.94 7.58 27.09
N SER A 663 -9.03 7.48 28.05
CA SER A 663 -8.63 8.55 28.97
C SER A 663 -7.25 9.12 28.64
N GLY A 664 -6.91 10.27 29.23
CA GLY A 664 -5.60 10.90 29.09
C GLY A 664 -5.34 11.57 27.75
N SER A 665 -6.35 11.66 26.89
CA SER A 665 -6.23 12.23 25.56
C SER A 665 -6.41 13.75 25.54
N SER A 666 -6.00 14.40 24.46
CA SER A 666 -6.14 15.84 24.24
C SER A 666 -6.69 16.13 22.85
N ILE A 667 -7.77 16.90 22.76
CA ILE A 667 -8.37 17.34 21.53
C ILE A 667 -8.53 18.86 21.62
N GLN A 668 -7.54 19.60 21.12
CA GLN A 668 -7.43 21.03 21.39
C GLN A 668 -7.04 21.84 20.14
N ASN A 669 -7.46 23.09 20.12
CA ASN A 669 -7.03 24.09 19.13
C ASN A 669 -7.24 23.68 17.68
N ASN A 670 -8.18 22.77 17.38
CA ASN A 670 -8.45 22.37 16.00
C ASN A 670 -9.42 23.38 15.36
N ILE A 671 -9.21 23.68 14.07
CA ILE A 671 -10.12 24.48 13.26
C ILE A 671 -10.89 23.55 12.33
N ILE A 672 -12.21 23.56 12.47
CA ILE A 672 -13.13 22.70 11.72
C ILE A 672 -14.05 23.54 10.85
N ILE A 673 -13.97 23.38 9.54
CA ILE A 673 -14.76 24.11 8.56
C ILE A 673 -15.63 23.12 7.78
N SER A 674 -16.90 23.06 8.09
CA SER A 674 -17.81 22.05 7.53
C SER A 674 -19.23 22.56 7.34
N LYS A 675 -20.04 21.82 6.58
CA LYS A 675 -21.47 22.08 6.43
C LYS A 675 -22.21 21.96 7.77
N GLN A 676 -21.82 21.04 8.64
CA GLN A 676 -22.46 20.75 9.92
C GLN A 676 -22.09 21.76 11.02
N ASN A 677 -21.00 22.51 10.85
CA ASN A 677 -20.52 23.50 11.82
C ASN A 677 -20.42 22.93 13.27
N LYS A 678 -19.83 21.74 13.39
CA LYS A 678 -19.60 21.05 14.68
C LYS A 678 -18.17 20.47 14.73
N VAL A 679 -17.63 20.29 15.95
CA VAL A 679 -16.30 19.69 16.16
C VAL A 679 -16.30 18.22 15.74
N GLY A 680 -17.36 17.50 16.03
CA GLY A 680 -17.50 16.08 15.74
C GLY A 680 -18.34 15.36 16.79
N GLU A 681 -18.18 14.07 16.88
CA GLU A 681 -18.86 13.18 17.82
C GLU A 681 -17.79 12.60 18.75
N ILE A 682 -17.64 13.20 19.92
CA ILE A 682 -16.69 12.79 20.95
C ILE A 682 -17.49 12.17 22.10
N ALA A 683 -17.20 10.93 22.44
CA ALA A 683 -17.90 10.18 23.48
C ALA A 683 -17.86 10.90 24.83
N LYS A 684 -18.87 10.63 25.68
CA LYS A 684 -18.98 11.26 27.00
C LYS A 684 -17.83 10.88 27.92
N THR A 685 -17.36 9.64 27.84
CA THR A 685 -16.23 9.13 28.60
C THR A 685 -14.94 9.82 28.19
N VAL A 686 -14.70 10.03 26.89
CA VAL A 686 -13.58 10.84 26.40
C VAL A 686 -13.61 12.23 26.99
N LYS A 687 -14.74 12.93 26.90
CA LYS A 687 -14.90 14.30 27.47
C LYS A 687 -14.71 14.37 28.98
N LYS A 688 -15.05 13.28 29.69
CA LYS A 688 -14.94 13.23 31.17
C LYS A 688 -13.49 13.03 31.62
N TYR A 689 -12.70 12.27 30.87
CA TYR A 689 -11.37 11.80 31.28
C TYR A 689 -10.23 12.30 30.41
N SER A 690 -10.52 13.23 29.49
CA SER A 690 -9.56 13.83 28.56
C SER A 690 -9.80 15.34 28.44
N VAL A 691 -8.86 16.07 27.86
CA VAL A 691 -8.98 17.51 27.61
C VAL A 691 -9.62 17.74 26.25
N VAL A 692 -10.76 18.42 26.20
CA VAL A 692 -11.47 18.75 24.95
C VAL A 692 -11.85 20.22 24.98
N GLU A 693 -11.00 21.10 24.46
CA GLU A 693 -11.20 22.54 24.54
C GLU A 693 -10.62 23.33 23.37
N ASN A 694 -10.98 24.58 23.25
CA ASN A 694 -10.49 25.56 22.28
C ASN A 694 -10.66 25.12 20.79
N ASN A 695 -11.45 24.10 20.48
CA ASN A 695 -11.75 23.73 19.11
C ASN A 695 -12.78 24.69 18.52
N GLN A 696 -12.49 25.28 17.37
CA GLN A 696 -13.34 26.27 16.74
C GLN A 696 -14.00 25.75 15.46
N THR A 697 -15.25 26.10 15.27
CA THR A 697 -16.03 25.67 14.09
C THR A 697 -16.48 26.85 13.24
N PHE A 698 -16.51 26.63 11.93
CA PHE A 698 -16.98 27.59 10.94
C PHE A 698 -17.76 26.87 9.85
N THR A 699 -18.70 27.55 9.25
CA THR A 699 -19.33 27.08 8.01
C THR A 699 -18.41 27.34 6.82
N LEU A 700 -18.51 26.54 5.76
CA LEU A 700 -17.73 26.71 4.54
C LEU A 700 -17.81 28.16 4.01
N ASN A 701 -19.02 28.69 3.81
CA ASN A 701 -19.20 30.06 3.34
C ASN A 701 -18.68 31.12 4.34
N GLY A 702 -18.79 30.86 5.63
CA GLY A 702 -18.35 31.80 6.68
C GLY A 702 -16.85 31.87 6.86
N ALA A 703 -16.10 30.89 6.32
CA ALA A 703 -14.66 30.79 6.39
C ALA A 703 -13.93 31.31 5.13
N LYS A 704 -14.59 31.34 3.97
CA LYS A 704 -13.95 31.62 2.66
C LYS A 704 -13.03 32.86 2.67
N SER A 705 -13.51 33.99 3.21
CA SER A 705 -12.75 35.24 3.25
C SER A 705 -11.53 35.24 4.16
N SER A 706 -11.40 34.20 5.01
CA SER A 706 -10.27 34.03 5.93
C SER A 706 -9.04 33.38 5.30
N PHE A 707 -9.17 32.84 4.10
CA PHE A 707 -8.08 32.20 3.36
C PHE A 707 -7.48 33.14 2.31
N GLU A 708 -6.24 32.91 1.94
CA GLU A 708 -5.56 33.70 0.92
C GLU A 708 -6.28 33.62 -0.42
N ASP A 709 -6.63 32.41 -0.92
CA ASP A 709 -7.46 32.22 -2.11
C ASP A 709 -8.25 30.89 -2.04
N TYR A 710 -9.36 30.91 -1.32
CA TYR A 710 -10.20 29.73 -1.12
C TYR A 710 -10.69 29.09 -2.41
N GLU A 711 -11.09 29.90 -3.39
CA GLU A 711 -11.69 29.38 -4.64
C GLU A 711 -10.67 28.67 -5.53
N ASN A 712 -9.39 29.00 -5.39
CA ASN A 712 -8.28 28.39 -6.10
C ASN A 712 -7.44 27.45 -5.20
N GLY A 713 -7.92 27.08 -4.02
CA GLY A 713 -7.29 26.09 -3.16
C GLY A 713 -6.10 26.58 -2.32
N ASP A 714 -5.91 27.90 -2.17
CA ASP A 714 -4.95 28.42 -1.23
C ASP A 714 -5.60 28.61 0.16
N TYR A 715 -5.40 27.60 1.01
CA TYR A 715 -6.01 27.52 2.34
C TYR A 715 -5.13 28.08 3.46
N ARG A 716 -4.11 28.86 3.14
CA ARG A 716 -3.36 29.62 4.16
C ARG A 716 -4.27 30.65 4.81
N ILE A 717 -4.25 30.70 6.14
CA ILE A 717 -5.13 31.58 6.92
C ILE A 717 -4.53 32.99 6.98
N LYS A 718 -5.28 34.01 6.54
CA LYS A 718 -4.89 35.41 6.62
C LYS A 718 -4.71 35.85 8.08
N ALA A 719 -3.63 36.56 8.39
CA ALA A 719 -3.28 37.00 9.74
C ALA A 719 -4.39 37.80 10.45
N ASP A 720 -5.10 38.68 9.74
CA ASP A 720 -6.19 39.53 10.32
C ASP A 720 -7.59 38.98 10.08
N SER A 721 -7.71 37.73 9.73
CA SER A 721 -8.98 37.09 9.37
C SER A 721 -9.91 36.86 10.57
N LYS A 722 -11.16 36.48 10.27
CA LYS A 722 -12.12 36.05 11.29
C LYS A 722 -11.64 34.79 12.00
N ILE A 723 -10.96 33.88 11.27
CA ILE A 723 -10.42 32.64 11.84
C ILE A 723 -9.30 32.97 12.79
N SER A 724 -8.29 33.72 12.37
CA SER A 724 -7.12 34.06 13.21
C SER A 724 -7.53 34.81 14.50
N LYS A 725 -8.52 35.70 14.43
CA LYS A 725 -9.06 36.41 15.60
C LYS A 725 -9.79 35.52 16.58
N LYS A 726 -10.48 34.46 16.09
CA LYS A 726 -11.20 33.51 16.93
C LYS A 726 -10.32 32.39 17.48
N CYS A 727 -9.21 32.11 16.83
CA CYS A 727 -8.29 31.03 17.14
C CYS A 727 -6.88 31.57 17.48
N PRO A 728 -6.71 32.39 18.52
CA PRO A 728 -5.43 33.05 18.82
C PRO A 728 -4.33 32.06 19.20
N ASP A 729 -4.69 30.87 19.69
CA ASP A 729 -3.77 29.81 20.11
C ASP A 729 -3.42 28.84 18.99
N PHE A 730 -4.11 28.92 17.84
CA PHE A 730 -3.79 28.11 16.67
C PHE A 730 -2.46 28.54 16.08
N LYS A 731 -1.57 27.57 15.91
CA LYS A 731 -0.24 27.80 15.33
C LYS A 731 -0.31 27.67 13.81
N GLU A 732 0.38 28.55 13.13
CA GLU A 732 0.46 28.52 11.68
C GLU A 732 0.95 27.16 11.17
N ILE A 733 0.30 26.65 10.13
CA ILE A 733 0.70 25.44 9.44
C ILE A 733 1.59 25.83 8.26
N PRO A 734 2.80 25.30 8.14
CA PRO A 734 3.73 25.66 7.07
C PRO A 734 3.38 24.99 5.75
N PHE A 735 2.33 25.45 5.06
CA PHE A 735 1.84 24.86 3.81
C PHE A 735 2.93 24.73 2.74
N ASN A 736 3.83 25.68 2.65
CA ASN A 736 4.94 25.70 1.69
C ASN A 736 6.03 24.65 1.96
N GLU A 737 5.96 23.97 3.09
CA GLU A 737 6.87 22.87 3.45
C GLU A 737 6.23 21.50 3.20
N ILE A 738 4.91 21.44 2.94
CA ILE A 738 4.18 20.19 2.76
C ILE A 738 4.28 19.72 1.31
N GLY A 739 4.64 18.46 1.11
CA GLY A 739 4.87 17.86 -0.20
C GLY A 739 6.35 17.79 -0.56
N ARG A 740 6.64 17.40 -1.78
CA ARG A 740 8.01 17.24 -2.28
C ARG A 740 8.72 18.59 -2.42
N LYS A 741 9.98 18.63 -2.08
CA LYS A 741 10.87 19.83 -2.14
C LYS A 741 11.56 19.97 -3.47
#